data_7cea8b8895bd643ca9aa1507cec98d4f
#
_entry.id   7cea8b8895bd643ca9aa1507cec98d4f
#
_cell.length_a   1.000
_cell.length_b   1.000
_cell.length_c   1.000
_cell.angle_alpha   90.00
_cell.angle_beta   90.00
_cell.angle_gamma   90.00
#
_symmetry.space_group_name_H-M   'P 1'
#
loop_
_entity.id
_entity.type
_entity.pdbx_description
1 polymer ?
#
loop_
_entity_poly.entity_id
_entity_poly.type
_entity_poly.pdbx_seq_one_letter_code
_entity_poly.pdbx_strand_id
1 'polypeptide(L)'
;MQVKIIAALVLAAGALSAAWASPSERIRMQWELLRNEAGAQGERSKARLSLTMPAGQGLPAQGWSIYFNCMDGIVTGPLQGDLVLETVSGGLFRVRPAAGFKGLAAGGTLAVDYDYPNLVIKMARAPSGPYLVFDARPDDAIAIADFKQLLPVRPEQLKRAGGKHALVTPEDTYRRNARADVLPAKALPLVFPTPLELKASGGPLRLTHAPKVIAPEGLRDEAAFAESLFARHLPRAAAGARQATLALSIGQVAGQSSPEAYTLDVSESDGIRIVGNSAAGVASGLRSLHDLLPLPDGRARVSMPELTLPGVAVVDAPRFAYRGFQLDVARNFQPKQVVFKVLDLIAAYKLNTFHFHLTDDEGWRLEIAGLPELTAIGAVRGHGATPGLRLPPAYGSGPRADDPHGSGFYTRADYVEILRYAAARHIDVIPEIEMPGHARAAVKAMEARHLRMRAAGAPDASQYLLHDADDRSVYRSPQEYTDHVINPGLESSYAFIEQVVTQVAALHREAGVPLATMHMGGDELPSGAWEKSPVSRALMRREGLADMQALWDYFYTRVDGILRKQGMFASGWEEMGARRAGASQVPNPRFVGRGFSLYVWNNTPGAEDFAARLANAGYDIVLAPVTNMYLDMAANPNPEEPGVNWGAYVDLDTVYDFVPLDPRLTADGRQRIRGIEATLFTETVRDAERLDYLLLPRLMAVAERAWAADPAWAAEGEPARAAALHRAAWSGFVNLLGQRLLLRLDLERKDVRYRIAPPGLLLDGGKVLVNHAIPGLALRYTTDGSAPTARSRAVAGPIAAKGVIRVAAFDRNGRSGGVARIVNR
;
A
#
# COMPACT_ATOMS: atom_id res chain seq x y z
N MET A 1 -56.27 10.28 24.17
CA MET A 1 -56.34 8.87 23.66
C MET A 1 -56.19 8.88 22.13
N GLN A 2 -55.23 9.65 21.59
CA GLN A 2 -55.02 9.79 20.12
C GLN A 2 -53.52 9.95 19.73
N VAL A 3 -52.57 9.32 20.45
CA VAL A 3 -51.13 9.40 20.16
C VAL A 3 -50.48 8.00 20.06
N LYS A 4 -51.24 6.92 20.09
CA LYS A 4 -50.66 5.52 20.01
C LYS A 4 -50.99 4.73 18.74
N ILE A 5 -51.46 5.36 17.67
CA ILE A 5 -51.84 4.62 16.42
C ILE A 5 -50.95 4.98 15.20
N ILE A 6 -50.04 5.96 15.33
CA ILE A 6 -49.13 6.34 14.20
C ILE A 6 -47.77 5.63 14.26
N ALA A 7 -47.41 5.00 15.38
CA ALA A 7 -46.13 4.30 15.54
C ALA A 7 -46.13 2.84 15.04
N ALA A 8 -47.29 2.27 14.68
CA ALA A 8 -47.42 0.87 14.23
C ALA A 8 -47.48 0.69 12.71
N LEU A 9 -47.61 1.77 11.95
CA LEU A 9 -47.69 1.73 10.45
C LEU A 9 -46.35 2.08 9.76
N VAL A 10 -45.32 2.54 10.46
CA VAL A 10 -43.98 2.81 9.89
C VAL A 10 -43.02 1.62 10.06
N LEU A 11 -43.38 0.68 10.95
CA LEU A 11 -42.57 -0.54 11.18
C LEU A 11 -42.99 -1.75 10.27
N ALA A 12 -44.06 -1.63 9.51
CA ALA A 12 -44.51 -2.68 8.57
C ALA A 12 -44.11 -2.46 7.14
N ALA A 13 -43.54 -1.30 6.74
CA ALA A 13 -43.04 -1.02 5.40
C ALA A 13 -41.51 -1.26 5.23
N GLY A 14 -40.78 -1.59 6.30
CA GLY A 14 -39.36 -1.86 6.29
C GLY A 14 -38.95 -3.34 6.27
N ALA A 15 -39.92 -4.28 6.23
CA ALA A 15 -39.64 -5.73 6.36
C ALA A 15 -40.00 -6.55 5.10
N LEU A 16 -40.14 -5.94 3.94
CA LEU A 16 -40.55 -6.63 2.69
C LEU A 16 -39.54 -6.39 1.53
N SER A 17 -38.25 -6.59 1.75
CA SER A 17 -37.30 -6.69 0.63
C SER A 17 -36.00 -7.47 0.92
N ALA A 18 -36.06 -8.45 1.78
CA ALA A 18 -35.01 -9.47 1.89
C ALA A 18 -35.60 -10.87 1.73
N ALA A 19 -36.44 -11.07 0.69
CA ALA A 19 -36.67 -12.40 0.18
C ALA A 19 -35.37 -12.86 -0.50
N TRP A 20 -34.70 -13.82 0.08
CA TRP A 20 -33.53 -14.48 -0.50
C TRP A 20 -33.99 -15.16 -1.77
N ALA A 21 -33.74 -14.49 -2.93
CA ALA A 21 -33.96 -15.14 -4.23
C ALA A 21 -33.15 -16.45 -4.27
N SER A 22 -33.74 -17.51 -4.78
CA SER A 22 -33.06 -18.78 -5.00
C SER A 22 -31.84 -18.55 -5.90
N PRO A 23 -30.77 -19.36 -5.85
CA PRO A 23 -29.60 -19.21 -6.73
C PRO A 23 -29.94 -19.11 -8.23
N SER A 24 -31.07 -19.71 -8.66
CA SER A 24 -31.60 -19.65 -10.01
C SER A 24 -32.23 -18.30 -10.38
N GLU A 25 -32.47 -17.41 -9.41
CA GLU A 25 -33.14 -16.11 -9.60
C GLU A 25 -32.14 -14.93 -9.62
N ARG A 26 -30.84 -15.18 -9.60
CA ARG A 26 -29.80 -14.14 -9.62
C ARG A 26 -29.12 -14.04 -10.98
N ILE A 27 -28.79 -12.80 -11.38
CA ILE A 27 -27.89 -12.56 -12.50
C ILE A 27 -26.52 -13.10 -12.13
N ARG A 28 -25.94 -13.93 -12.99
CA ARG A 28 -24.59 -14.49 -12.83
C ARG A 28 -23.67 -13.99 -13.92
N MET A 29 -22.43 -13.70 -13.57
CA MET A 29 -21.43 -13.27 -14.54
C MET A 29 -20.12 -14.03 -14.31
N GLN A 30 -19.40 -14.32 -15.39
CA GLN A 30 -18.14 -15.01 -15.36
C GLN A 30 -17.17 -14.36 -16.33
N TRP A 31 -15.92 -14.19 -15.89
CA TRP A 31 -14.83 -13.81 -16.75
C TRP A 31 -13.86 -14.97 -16.91
N GLU A 32 -13.34 -15.14 -18.13
CA GLU A 32 -12.37 -16.15 -18.49
C GLU A 32 -11.33 -15.56 -19.45
N LEU A 33 -10.06 -15.69 -19.14
CA LEU A 33 -8.98 -15.49 -20.10
C LEU A 33 -8.99 -16.66 -21.09
N LEU A 34 -9.24 -16.40 -22.37
CA LEU A 34 -9.27 -17.47 -23.38
C LEU A 34 -7.84 -17.85 -23.78
N ARG A 35 -6.99 -16.87 -24.07
CA ARG A 35 -5.59 -17.09 -24.42
C ARG A 35 -4.75 -15.82 -24.31
N ASN A 36 -3.46 -16.01 -24.15
CA ASN A 36 -2.41 -15.02 -24.33
C ASN A 36 -1.66 -15.28 -25.64
N GLU A 37 -1.36 -14.25 -26.41
CA GLU A 37 -0.56 -14.30 -27.62
C GLU A 37 0.67 -13.42 -27.48
N ALA A 38 1.87 -14.02 -27.58
CA ALA A 38 3.15 -13.31 -27.58
C ALA A 38 3.93 -13.77 -28.82
N GLY A 39 4.39 -12.84 -29.64
CA GLY A 39 5.12 -13.15 -30.88
C GLY A 39 5.59 -11.91 -31.61
N ALA A 40 6.08 -12.07 -32.83
CA ALA A 40 6.62 -10.98 -33.66
C ALA A 40 5.61 -9.84 -33.98
N GLN A 41 4.31 -10.09 -33.83
CA GLN A 41 3.24 -9.10 -34.03
C GLN A 41 2.87 -8.34 -32.75
N GLY A 42 3.64 -8.52 -31.66
CA GLY A 42 3.35 -7.91 -30.36
C GLY A 42 2.71 -8.88 -29.39
N GLU A 43 2.27 -8.31 -28.26
CA GLU A 43 1.61 -9.00 -27.16
C GLU A 43 0.13 -8.63 -27.14
N ARG A 44 -0.75 -9.59 -26.95
CA ARG A 44 -2.19 -9.37 -26.77
C ARG A 44 -2.85 -10.54 -26.06
N SER A 45 -4.04 -10.31 -25.52
CA SER A 45 -4.83 -11.38 -24.91
C SER A 45 -6.27 -11.32 -25.38
N LYS A 46 -6.91 -12.46 -25.41
CA LYS A 46 -8.37 -12.58 -25.66
C LYS A 46 -9.06 -13.11 -24.42
N ALA A 47 -10.13 -12.47 -24.00
CA ALA A 47 -10.96 -12.86 -22.87
C ALA A 47 -12.43 -12.94 -23.25
N ARG A 48 -13.21 -13.63 -22.43
CA ARG A 48 -14.66 -13.77 -22.52
C ARG A 48 -15.35 -13.33 -21.25
N LEU A 49 -16.39 -12.54 -21.41
CA LEU A 49 -17.33 -12.18 -20.37
C LEU A 49 -18.68 -12.86 -20.66
N SER A 50 -19.17 -13.66 -19.75
CA SER A 50 -20.44 -14.40 -19.89
C SER A 50 -21.43 -13.93 -18.84
N LEU A 51 -22.61 -13.42 -19.28
CA LEU A 51 -23.72 -13.02 -18.43
C LEU A 51 -24.84 -14.04 -18.57
N THR A 52 -25.33 -14.61 -17.49
CA THR A 52 -26.49 -15.50 -17.45
C THR A 52 -27.62 -14.83 -16.70
N MET A 53 -28.75 -14.65 -17.38
CA MET A 53 -29.95 -14.07 -16.79
C MET A 53 -30.74 -15.11 -15.99
N PRO A 54 -31.53 -14.70 -14.98
CA PRO A 54 -32.43 -15.60 -14.25
C PRO A 54 -33.55 -16.13 -15.12
N ALA A 55 -34.18 -17.27 -14.75
CA ALA A 55 -35.21 -17.94 -15.53
C ALA A 55 -36.46 -17.07 -15.83
N GLY A 56 -36.76 -16.09 -14.96
CA GLY A 56 -37.89 -15.16 -15.12
C GLY A 56 -37.56 -13.86 -15.87
N GLN A 57 -36.32 -13.61 -16.28
CA GLN A 57 -35.87 -12.32 -16.84
C GLN A 57 -34.90 -12.51 -18.00
N GLY A 58 -35.12 -11.76 -19.09
CA GLY A 58 -34.22 -11.65 -20.23
C GLY A 58 -33.69 -10.24 -20.39
N LEU A 59 -32.94 -10.00 -21.46
CA LEU A 59 -32.54 -8.65 -21.88
C LEU A 59 -33.34 -8.24 -23.12
N PRO A 60 -33.88 -7.01 -23.15
CA PRO A 60 -34.54 -6.50 -24.36
C PRO A 60 -33.51 -6.24 -25.48
N ALA A 61 -33.97 -6.02 -26.68
CA ALA A 61 -33.10 -5.73 -27.83
C ALA A 61 -32.33 -4.42 -27.68
N GLN A 62 -32.83 -3.47 -26.90
CA GLN A 62 -32.22 -2.16 -26.66
C GLN A 62 -32.51 -1.69 -25.23
N GLY A 63 -31.84 -0.63 -24.78
CA GLY A 63 -32.14 0.07 -23.51
C GLY A 63 -31.54 -0.56 -22.27
N TRP A 64 -30.35 -1.18 -22.38
CA TRP A 64 -29.58 -1.68 -21.27
C TRP A 64 -28.08 -1.52 -21.50
N SER A 65 -27.32 -1.52 -20.40
CA SER A 65 -25.85 -1.48 -20.42
C SER A 65 -25.27 -2.29 -19.28
N ILE A 66 -24.20 -3.05 -19.54
CA ILE A 66 -23.37 -3.71 -18.53
C ILE A 66 -22.12 -2.89 -18.35
N TYR A 67 -21.83 -2.49 -17.11
CA TYR A 67 -20.62 -1.77 -16.73
C TYR A 67 -19.70 -2.66 -15.92
N PHE A 68 -18.39 -2.42 -16.01
CA PHE A 68 -17.37 -3.05 -15.19
C PHE A 68 -16.08 -2.23 -15.18
N ASN A 69 -15.26 -2.39 -14.13
CA ASN A 69 -13.93 -1.80 -14.08
C ASN A 69 -12.88 -2.79 -14.61
N CYS A 70 -11.86 -2.27 -15.28
CA CYS A 70 -10.65 -2.98 -15.65
C CYS A 70 -9.46 -2.02 -15.49
N MET A 71 -8.39 -2.46 -14.81
CA MET A 71 -7.23 -1.60 -14.55
C MET A 71 -6.43 -1.33 -15.82
N ASP A 72 -6.38 -2.29 -16.74
CA ASP A 72 -5.73 -2.12 -18.02
C ASP A 72 -6.71 -1.68 -19.09
N GLY A 73 -6.22 -0.94 -20.07
CA GLY A 73 -6.99 -0.65 -21.27
C GLY A 73 -7.42 -1.94 -21.97
N ILE A 74 -8.64 -1.97 -22.46
CA ILE A 74 -9.16 -3.02 -23.34
C ILE A 74 -9.48 -2.44 -24.71
N VAL A 75 -9.44 -3.26 -25.74
CA VAL A 75 -9.74 -2.82 -27.10
C VAL A 75 -11.24 -2.58 -27.23
N THR A 76 -11.64 -1.31 -27.42
CA THR A 76 -13.03 -0.90 -27.55
C THR A 76 -13.48 -0.91 -29.01
N GLY A 77 -14.79 -1.00 -29.23
CA GLY A 77 -15.41 -1.00 -30.56
C GLY A 77 -16.54 -2.02 -30.71
N PRO A 78 -16.97 -2.29 -31.96
CA PRO A 78 -17.97 -3.31 -32.26
C PRO A 78 -17.51 -4.71 -31.83
N LEU A 79 -18.44 -5.48 -31.24
CA LEU A 79 -18.21 -6.86 -30.80
C LEU A 79 -19.13 -7.81 -31.60
N GLN A 80 -18.82 -9.11 -31.55
CA GLN A 80 -19.69 -10.14 -32.10
C GLN A 80 -21.04 -10.16 -31.39
N GLY A 81 -22.13 -10.50 -32.11
CA GLY A 81 -23.47 -10.56 -31.53
C GLY A 81 -24.15 -9.19 -31.42
N ASP A 82 -23.76 -8.23 -32.26
CA ASP A 82 -24.36 -6.89 -32.33
C ASP A 82 -24.29 -6.13 -30.99
N LEU A 83 -23.10 -6.12 -30.40
CA LEU A 83 -22.78 -5.39 -29.18
C LEU A 83 -21.69 -4.37 -29.44
N VAL A 84 -21.54 -3.41 -28.53
CA VAL A 84 -20.46 -2.39 -28.57
C VAL A 84 -19.82 -2.30 -27.20
N LEU A 85 -18.49 -2.31 -27.15
CA LEU A 85 -17.68 -2.05 -25.96
C LEU A 85 -17.10 -0.65 -26.02
N GLU A 86 -17.29 0.13 -24.98
CA GLU A 86 -16.88 1.55 -24.90
C GLU A 86 -16.15 1.84 -23.60
N THR A 87 -15.20 2.78 -23.65
CA THR A 87 -14.65 3.42 -22.45
C THR A 87 -15.62 4.51 -21.98
N VAL A 88 -15.94 4.52 -20.69
CA VAL A 88 -16.80 5.54 -20.08
C VAL A 88 -15.95 6.63 -19.42
N SER A 89 -15.01 6.22 -18.55
CA SER A 89 -14.12 7.13 -17.83
C SER A 89 -13.00 6.34 -17.14
N GLY A 90 -11.76 6.64 -17.42
CA GLY A 90 -10.63 5.86 -16.89
C GLY A 90 -10.83 4.37 -17.15
N GLY A 91 -10.63 3.55 -16.13
CA GLY A 91 -10.84 2.10 -16.20
C GLY A 91 -12.29 1.62 -16.12
N LEU A 92 -13.31 2.49 -16.30
CA LEU A 92 -14.73 2.08 -16.37
C LEU A 92 -15.13 1.86 -17.81
N PHE A 93 -15.59 0.65 -18.11
CA PHE A 93 -16.06 0.21 -19.43
C PHE A 93 -17.54 -0.12 -19.44
N ARG A 94 -18.15 -0.07 -20.64
CA ARG A 94 -19.55 -0.35 -20.87
C ARG A 94 -19.75 -1.24 -22.10
N VAL A 95 -20.53 -2.33 -21.93
CA VAL A 95 -21.08 -3.10 -23.05
C VAL A 95 -22.56 -2.74 -23.23
N ARG A 96 -22.97 -2.38 -24.44
CA ARG A 96 -24.36 -2.09 -24.78
C ARG A 96 -24.79 -2.76 -26.12
N PRO A 97 -26.10 -2.93 -26.37
CA PRO A 97 -26.59 -3.45 -27.62
C PRO A 97 -26.35 -2.45 -28.78
N ALA A 98 -25.98 -2.97 -29.96
CA ALA A 98 -26.06 -2.29 -31.23
C ALA A 98 -27.44 -2.50 -31.86
N ALA A 99 -27.77 -1.80 -32.96
CA ALA A 99 -29.08 -1.86 -33.60
C ALA A 99 -29.53 -3.29 -34.05
N GLY A 100 -28.58 -4.18 -34.33
CA GLY A 100 -28.83 -5.57 -34.75
C GLY A 100 -29.16 -6.55 -33.61
N PHE A 101 -28.91 -6.19 -32.33
CA PHE A 101 -29.14 -7.10 -31.20
C PHE A 101 -30.62 -7.46 -31.05
N LYS A 102 -30.94 -8.77 -30.98
CA LYS A 102 -32.32 -9.29 -30.97
C LYS A 102 -32.92 -9.53 -29.59
N GLY A 103 -32.15 -9.17 -28.53
CA GLY A 103 -32.49 -9.48 -27.13
C GLY A 103 -31.96 -10.85 -26.70
N LEU A 104 -32.09 -11.12 -25.41
CA LEU A 104 -31.73 -12.39 -24.77
C LEU A 104 -32.93 -12.93 -24.02
N ALA A 105 -33.30 -14.18 -24.31
CA ALA A 105 -34.42 -14.85 -23.63
C ALA A 105 -34.15 -14.99 -22.12
N ALA A 106 -35.24 -15.12 -21.35
CA ALA A 106 -35.16 -15.43 -19.94
C ALA A 106 -34.37 -16.73 -19.70
N GLY A 107 -33.47 -16.71 -18.71
CA GLY A 107 -32.53 -17.80 -18.44
C GLY A 107 -31.40 -17.94 -19.45
N GLY A 108 -31.33 -17.09 -20.47
CA GLY A 108 -30.33 -17.15 -21.54
C GLY A 108 -28.94 -16.68 -21.04
N THR A 109 -27.90 -17.07 -21.80
CA THR A 109 -26.51 -16.62 -21.57
C THR A 109 -26.01 -15.80 -22.75
N LEU A 110 -25.51 -14.59 -22.47
CA LEU A 110 -24.82 -13.71 -23.39
C LEU A 110 -23.30 -13.87 -23.18
N ALA A 111 -22.55 -14.25 -24.20
CA ALA A 111 -21.12 -14.33 -24.19
C ALA A 111 -20.51 -13.22 -25.06
N VAL A 112 -19.52 -12.51 -24.51
CA VAL A 112 -18.85 -11.37 -25.15
C VAL A 112 -17.36 -11.62 -25.15
N ASP A 113 -16.75 -11.80 -26.33
CA ASP A 113 -15.33 -11.92 -26.52
C ASP A 113 -14.72 -10.55 -26.84
N TYR A 114 -13.61 -10.21 -26.17
CA TYR A 114 -12.88 -8.96 -26.39
C TYR A 114 -11.36 -9.13 -26.20
N ASP A 115 -10.59 -8.15 -26.62
CA ASP A 115 -9.14 -8.21 -26.64
C ASP A 115 -8.53 -7.19 -25.65
N TYR A 116 -7.39 -7.58 -25.07
CA TYR A 116 -6.47 -6.68 -24.36
C TYR A 116 -5.28 -6.36 -25.28
N PRO A 117 -4.76 -5.12 -25.25
CA PRO A 117 -3.60 -4.75 -26.06
C PRO A 117 -2.29 -5.34 -25.54
N ASN A 118 -2.29 -5.96 -24.36
CA ASN A 118 -1.15 -6.55 -23.67
C ASN A 118 -1.47 -7.95 -23.13
N LEU A 119 -0.45 -8.66 -22.59
CA LEU A 119 -0.65 -9.95 -21.92
C LEU A 119 -1.37 -9.76 -20.57
N VAL A 120 -2.42 -10.53 -20.34
CA VAL A 120 -3.03 -10.67 -19.02
C VAL A 120 -2.22 -11.69 -18.20
N ILE A 121 -1.42 -11.20 -17.27
CA ILE A 121 -0.53 -12.01 -16.43
C ILE A 121 -1.11 -12.18 -15.04
N LYS A 122 -1.71 -11.13 -14.49
CA LYS A 122 -2.24 -11.08 -13.13
C LYS A 122 -3.77 -11.01 -13.12
N MET A 123 -4.40 -11.65 -12.12
CA MET A 123 -5.85 -11.56 -11.91
C MET A 123 -6.33 -10.14 -11.59
N ALA A 124 -5.45 -9.26 -11.11
CA ALA A 124 -5.74 -7.83 -10.93
C ALA A 124 -6.20 -7.14 -12.23
N ARG A 125 -5.82 -7.68 -13.40
CA ARG A 125 -6.21 -7.17 -14.73
C ARG A 125 -7.57 -7.70 -15.21
N ALA A 126 -8.19 -8.62 -14.48
CA ALA A 126 -9.54 -9.10 -14.80
C ALA A 126 -10.60 -8.03 -14.46
N PRO A 127 -11.77 -8.00 -15.14
CA PRO A 127 -12.88 -7.12 -14.78
C PRO A 127 -13.28 -7.25 -13.32
N SER A 128 -13.74 -6.15 -12.73
CA SER A 128 -14.21 -6.09 -11.35
C SER A 128 -15.46 -5.22 -11.21
N GLY A 129 -16.25 -5.43 -10.16
CA GLY A 129 -17.43 -4.65 -9.82
C GLY A 129 -18.50 -4.53 -10.91
N PRO A 130 -18.87 -5.61 -11.63
CA PRO A 130 -19.81 -5.53 -12.73
C PRO A 130 -21.23 -5.20 -12.24
N TYR A 131 -21.97 -4.42 -13.06
CA TYR A 131 -23.36 -4.09 -12.81
C TYR A 131 -24.15 -3.84 -14.09
N LEU A 132 -25.48 -4.03 -14.03
CA LEU A 132 -26.42 -3.84 -15.12
C LEU A 132 -27.27 -2.59 -14.86
N VAL A 133 -27.47 -1.79 -15.89
CA VAL A 133 -28.36 -0.61 -15.88
C VAL A 133 -29.34 -0.71 -17.02
N PHE A 134 -30.63 -0.40 -16.75
CA PHE A 134 -31.65 -0.23 -17.77
C PHE A 134 -31.90 1.27 -18.00
N ASP A 135 -31.90 1.71 -19.26
CA ASP A 135 -32.06 3.13 -19.63
C ASP A 135 -33.36 3.74 -19.10
N ALA A 136 -34.42 2.91 -18.97
CA ALA A 136 -35.71 3.32 -18.39
C ALA A 136 -35.62 3.63 -16.88
N ARG A 137 -34.55 3.16 -16.18
CA ARG A 137 -34.33 3.37 -14.74
C ARG A 137 -32.82 3.55 -14.50
N PRO A 138 -32.26 4.64 -14.99
CA PRO A 138 -30.79 4.85 -15.00
C PRO A 138 -30.15 4.98 -13.60
N ASP A 139 -30.95 5.31 -12.58
CA ASP A 139 -30.46 5.38 -11.19
C ASP A 139 -30.61 4.05 -10.41
N ASP A 140 -31.32 3.05 -10.98
CA ASP A 140 -31.55 1.72 -10.39
C ASP A 140 -30.51 0.71 -10.91
N ALA A 141 -29.24 0.97 -10.72
CA ALA A 141 -28.17 0.09 -11.15
C ALA A 141 -28.15 -1.22 -10.31
N ILE A 142 -28.10 -2.35 -10.98
CA ILE A 142 -28.16 -3.69 -10.40
C ILE A 142 -26.74 -4.25 -10.29
N ALA A 143 -26.16 -4.30 -9.09
CA ALA A 143 -24.85 -4.93 -8.87
C ALA A 143 -24.94 -6.46 -9.15
N ILE A 144 -23.98 -6.99 -9.90
CA ILE A 144 -23.87 -8.42 -10.21
C ILE A 144 -22.96 -9.08 -9.18
N ALA A 145 -23.56 -9.44 -8.04
CA ALA A 145 -22.80 -10.00 -6.90
C ALA A 145 -22.27 -11.43 -7.16
N ASP A 146 -22.96 -12.24 -7.98
CA ASP A 146 -22.46 -13.57 -8.40
C ASP A 146 -21.55 -13.42 -9.63
N PHE A 147 -20.40 -12.79 -9.42
CA PHE A 147 -19.36 -12.62 -10.43
C PHE A 147 -18.14 -13.51 -10.12
N LYS A 148 -17.71 -14.31 -11.08
CA LYS A 148 -16.57 -15.22 -10.97
C LYS A 148 -15.49 -14.89 -11.98
N GLN A 149 -14.28 -14.68 -11.51
CA GLN A 149 -13.06 -14.63 -12.32
C GLN A 149 -12.43 -16.03 -12.31
N LEU A 150 -12.32 -16.68 -13.47
CA LEU A 150 -11.68 -17.98 -13.56
C LEU A 150 -10.17 -17.85 -13.60
N LEU A 151 -9.49 -18.57 -12.70
CA LEU A 151 -8.03 -18.61 -12.68
C LEU A 151 -7.50 -19.27 -13.97
N PRO A 152 -6.54 -18.65 -14.69
CA PRO A 152 -5.89 -19.26 -15.84
C PRO A 152 -5.12 -20.52 -15.45
N VAL A 153 -5.43 -21.64 -16.10
CA VAL A 153 -4.78 -22.94 -15.83
C VAL A 153 -4.38 -23.67 -17.11
N ARG A 154 -4.90 -23.29 -18.27
CA ARG A 154 -4.62 -23.94 -19.56
C ARG A 154 -3.32 -23.34 -20.17
N PRO A 155 -2.53 -24.16 -20.93
CA PRO A 155 -1.28 -23.70 -21.54
C PRO A 155 -1.43 -22.42 -22.38
N GLU A 156 -2.49 -22.30 -23.16
CA GLU A 156 -2.76 -21.12 -24.00
C GLU A 156 -3.05 -19.85 -23.18
N GLN A 157 -3.64 -19.99 -21.98
CA GLN A 157 -3.88 -18.90 -21.04
C GLN A 157 -2.59 -18.48 -20.31
N LEU A 158 -1.71 -19.44 -20.08
CA LEU A 158 -0.47 -19.26 -19.33
C LEU A 158 0.73 -18.89 -20.21
N LYS A 159 0.53 -18.73 -21.54
CA LYS A 159 1.59 -18.31 -22.46
C LYS A 159 2.14 -16.94 -22.07
N ARG A 160 3.46 -16.82 -22.07
CA ARG A 160 4.22 -15.62 -21.71
C ARG A 160 5.28 -15.35 -22.77
N ALA A 161 5.78 -14.10 -22.85
CA ALA A 161 6.91 -13.74 -23.69
C ALA A 161 8.27 -14.26 -23.17
N GLY A 162 8.28 -14.94 -22.01
CA GLY A 162 9.51 -15.34 -21.32
C GLY A 162 10.06 -14.25 -20.38
N GLY A 163 11.32 -14.39 -19.97
CA GLY A 163 11.99 -13.40 -19.10
C GLY A 163 11.32 -13.22 -17.74
N LYS A 164 11.15 -11.97 -17.31
CA LYS A 164 10.61 -11.62 -15.97
C LYS A 164 9.19 -12.14 -15.71
N HIS A 165 8.44 -12.49 -16.74
CA HIS A 165 7.07 -12.99 -16.61
C HIS A 165 6.93 -14.50 -16.62
N ALA A 166 8.05 -15.27 -16.62
CA ALA A 166 8.03 -16.73 -16.57
C ALA A 166 7.31 -17.20 -15.28
N LEU A 167 6.48 -18.24 -15.42
CA LEU A 167 5.81 -18.84 -14.26
C LEU A 167 6.82 -19.40 -13.28
N VAL A 168 6.62 -19.15 -12.00
CA VAL A 168 7.44 -19.71 -10.93
C VAL A 168 6.87 -21.08 -10.55
N THR A 169 7.67 -22.12 -10.76
CA THR A 169 7.29 -23.50 -10.40
C THR A 169 7.61 -23.78 -8.93
N PRO A 170 7.04 -24.86 -8.33
CA PRO A 170 7.45 -25.31 -7.00
C PRO A 170 8.94 -25.67 -6.91
N GLU A 171 9.55 -26.12 -8.00
CA GLU A 171 10.97 -26.42 -8.08
C GLU A 171 11.82 -25.15 -8.06
N ASP A 172 11.45 -24.12 -8.84
CA ASP A 172 12.09 -22.81 -8.80
C ASP A 172 12.04 -22.21 -7.38
N THR A 173 10.86 -22.33 -6.73
CA THR A 173 10.66 -21.92 -5.35
C THR A 173 11.58 -22.70 -4.40
N TYR A 174 11.72 -24.02 -4.59
CA TYR A 174 12.63 -24.83 -3.76
C TYR A 174 14.08 -24.35 -3.89
N ARG A 175 14.56 -24.15 -5.12
CA ARG A 175 15.92 -23.69 -5.38
C ARG A 175 16.18 -22.30 -4.82
N ARG A 176 15.20 -21.40 -4.92
CA ARG A 176 15.28 -20.05 -4.34
C ARG A 176 15.35 -20.10 -2.81
N ASN A 177 14.48 -20.89 -2.17
CA ASN A 177 14.46 -21.05 -0.71
C ASN A 177 15.73 -21.69 -0.15
N ALA A 178 16.42 -22.53 -0.94
CA ALA A 178 17.68 -23.18 -0.57
C ALA A 178 18.87 -22.20 -0.47
N ARG A 179 18.67 -20.91 -0.76
CA ARG A 179 19.68 -19.85 -0.53
C ARG A 179 19.86 -19.50 0.96
N ALA A 180 18.91 -19.88 1.82
CA ALA A 180 18.98 -19.68 3.25
C ALA A 180 19.26 -21.01 3.99
N ASP A 181 20.10 -20.94 5.03
CA ASP A 181 20.31 -22.03 5.96
C ASP A 181 19.27 -21.98 7.09
N VAL A 182 18.85 -23.15 7.58
CA VAL A 182 17.99 -23.21 8.78
C VAL A 182 18.87 -23.10 10.02
N LEU A 183 18.64 -22.06 10.83
CA LEU A 183 19.41 -21.77 12.03
C LEU A 183 18.66 -22.22 13.29
N PRO A 184 19.38 -22.72 14.31
CA PRO A 184 18.78 -23.00 15.60
C PRO A 184 18.41 -21.71 16.35
N ALA A 185 17.34 -21.73 17.17
CA ALA A 185 16.83 -20.58 17.88
C ALA A 185 17.88 -19.79 18.69
N LYS A 186 18.88 -20.48 19.24
CA LYS A 186 19.99 -19.85 20.00
C LYS A 186 20.96 -19.03 19.16
N ALA A 187 20.94 -19.19 17.82
CA ALA A 187 21.79 -18.45 16.90
C ALA A 187 21.09 -17.23 16.29
N LEU A 188 19.82 -16.99 16.64
CA LEU A 188 19.06 -15.88 16.10
C LEU A 188 19.46 -14.55 16.72
N PRO A 189 19.40 -13.45 15.94
CA PRO A 189 19.52 -12.10 16.48
C PRO A 189 18.51 -11.87 17.62
N LEU A 190 18.93 -11.16 18.67
CA LEU A 190 18.08 -10.89 19.83
C LEU A 190 17.18 -9.68 19.63
N VAL A 191 17.62 -8.69 18.85
CA VAL A 191 16.97 -7.39 18.61
C VAL A 191 16.77 -7.19 17.12
N PHE A 192 15.66 -6.57 16.75
CA PHE A 192 15.30 -6.23 15.38
C PHE A 192 14.77 -4.77 15.29
N PRO A 193 15.08 -4.00 14.22
CA PRO A 193 16.11 -4.26 13.20
C PRO A 193 17.51 -4.41 13.80
N THR A 194 18.46 -4.90 13.00
CA THR A 194 19.84 -5.17 13.43
C THR A 194 20.48 -3.93 14.05
N PRO A 195 20.89 -3.95 15.34
CA PRO A 195 21.48 -2.80 16.01
C PRO A 195 22.95 -2.59 15.62
N LEU A 196 23.46 -1.39 15.87
CA LEU A 196 24.89 -1.06 15.65
C LEU A 196 25.82 -1.95 16.48
N GLU A 197 25.51 -2.11 17.77
CA GLU A 197 26.25 -2.99 18.68
C GLU A 197 25.30 -3.75 19.60
N LEU A 198 25.56 -5.04 19.79
CA LEU A 198 24.95 -5.88 20.80
C LEU A 198 26.01 -6.82 21.39
N LYS A 199 26.21 -6.74 22.71
CA LYS A 199 27.16 -7.57 23.43
C LYS A 199 26.47 -8.27 24.60
N ALA A 200 26.86 -9.51 24.90
CA ALA A 200 26.46 -10.16 26.14
C ALA A 200 27.12 -9.44 27.31
N SER A 201 26.38 -9.13 28.36
CA SER A 201 26.83 -8.35 29.49
C SER A 201 26.05 -8.68 30.77
N GLY A 202 26.70 -8.71 31.92
CA GLY A 202 26.11 -8.62 33.25
C GLY A 202 25.27 -9.82 33.75
N GLY A 203 25.26 -10.94 33.05
CA GLY A 203 24.43 -12.10 33.37
C GLY A 203 22.92 -11.91 33.16
N PRO A 204 22.12 -13.01 33.18
CA PRO A 204 20.69 -12.95 32.91
C PRO A 204 19.91 -12.34 34.09
N LEU A 205 19.00 -11.42 33.80
CA LEU A 205 18.10 -10.81 34.78
C LEU A 205 16.84 -11.70 34.98
N ARG A 206 16.57 -12.15 36.20
CA ARG A 206 15.40 -12.93 36.59
C ARG A 206 14.37 -12.04 37.27
N LEU A 207 13.13 -12.09 36.78
CA LEU A 207 12.02 -11.28 37.23
C LEU A 207 10.86 -12.17 37.68
N THR A 208 10.42 -12.05 38.94
CA THR A 208 9.19 -12.70 39.46
C THR A 208 7.99 -11.75 39.45
N HIS A 209 8.25 -10.47 39.33
CA HIS A 209 7.26 -9.38 39.27
C HIS A 209 7.66 -8.38 38.17
N ALA A 210 6.69 -7.64 37.66
CA ALA A 210 6.97 -6.53 36.73
C ALA A 210 7.95 -5.55 37.38
N PRO A 211 8.98 -5.06 36.67
CA PRO A 211 9.96 -4.12 37.20
C PRO A 211 9.27 -2.78 37.54
N LYS A 212 9.83 -2.07 38.55
CA LYS A 212 9.41 -0.70 38.84
C LYS A 212 9.96 0.23 37.77
N VAL A 213 9.07 0.87 37.00
CA VAL A 213 9.45 1.88 36.01
C VAL A 213 9.80 3.18 36.71
N ILE A 214 10.97 3.74 36.39
CA ILE A 214 11.47 5.02 36.89
C ILE A 214 11.74 5.88 35.65
N ALA A 215 10.99 6.97 35.50
CA ALA A 215 11.09 7.87 34.36
C ALA A 215 10.84 9.32 34.78
N PRO A 216 11.51 10.31 34.15
CA PRO A 216 11.15 11.72 34.33
C PRO A 216 9.78 12.03 33.71
N GLU A 217 9.17 13.13 34.11
CA GLU A 217 7.83 13.53 33.65
C GLU A 217 7.70 13.62 32.13
N GLY A 218 8.78 14.05 31.44
CA GLY A 218 8.83 14.15 29.98
C GLY A 218 8.84 12.80 29.23
N LEU A 219 8.86 11.66 29.95
CA LEU A 219 8.81 10.30 29.39
C LEU A 219 7.58 9.51 29.89
N ARG A 220 6.47 10.19 30.09
CA ARG A 220 5.24 9.58 30.64
C ARG A 220 4.65 8.50 29.74
N ASP A 221 4.64 8.75 28.40
CA ASP A 221 4.09 7.81 27.42
C ASP A 221 4.99 6.59 27.27
N GLU A 222 6.32 6.78 27.26
CA GLU A 222 7.32 5.70 27.24
C GLU A 222 7.23 4.85 28.52
N ALA A 223 7.01 5.48 29.69
CA ALA A 223 6.82 4.78 30.95
C ALA A 223 5.56 3.92 30.95
N ALA A 224 4.44 4.45 30.43
CA ALA A 224 3.18 3.70 30.28
C ALA A 224 3.35 2.52 29.32
N PHE A 225 4.07 2.72 28.21
CA PHE A 225 4.39 1.63 27.29
C PHE A 225 5.28 0.57 27.97
N ALA A 226 6.32 0.97 28.69
CA ALA A 226 7.20 0.07 29.44
C ALA A 226 6.42 -0.79 30.46
N GLU A 227 5.50 -0.18 31.24
CA GLU A 227 4.63 -0.92 32.17
C GLU A 227 3.77 -1.95 31.42
N SER A 228 3.22 -1.59 30.25
CA SER A 228 2.37 -2.46 29.44
C SER A 228 3.09 -3.71 28.91
N LEU A 229 4.38 -3.60 28.60
CA LEU A 229 5.20 -4.72 28.14
C LEU A 229 5.25 -5.86 29.17
N PHE A 230 5.48 -5.52 30.44
CA PHE A 230 5.61 -6.52 31.51
C PHE A 230 4.27 -6.99 32.08
N ALA A 231 3.22 -6.16 32.06
CA ALA A 231 1.90 -6.51 32.57
C ALA A 231 1.26 -7.74 31.88
N ARG A 232 1.75 -8.11 30.70
CA ARG A 232 1.30 -9.30 29.96
C ARG A 232 1.95 -10.59 30.47
N HIS A 233 3.09 -10.50 31.16
CA HIS A 233 3.94 -11.64 31.53
C HIS A 233 4.00 -11.85 33.05
N LEU A 234 4.04 -10.77 33.81
CA LEU A 234 4.32 -10.81 35.25
C LEU A 234 3.24 -10.07 36.07
N PRO A 235 2.97 -10.53 37.32
CA PRO A 235 2.11 -9.79 38.23
C PRO A 235 2.82 -8.50 38.71
N ARG A 236 2.02 -7.54 39.15
CA ARG A 236 2.55 -6.40 39.90
C ARG A 236 3.05 -6.88 41.28
N ALA A 237 4.14 -6.31 41.76
CA ALA A 237 4.63 -6.59 43.08
C ALA A 237 3.73 -6.01 44.17
N ALA A 238 3.64 -6.68 45.31
CA ALA A 238 3.01 -6.13 46.50
C ALA A 238 3.79 -4.90 47.00
N ALA A 239 3.10 -4.02 47.73
CA ALA A 239 3.74 -2.86 48.33
C ALA A 239 4.87 -3.29 49.28
N GLY A 240 6.08 -2.69 49.12
CA GLY A 240 7.28 -2.99 49.88
C GLY A 240 8.08 -4.20 49.39
N ALA A 241 7.64 -4.96 48.41
CA ALA A 241 8.45 -6.05 47.84
C ALA A 241 9.66 -5.52 47.08
N ARG A 242 10.79 -6.24 47.18
CA ARG A 242 11.98 -5.93 46.36
C ARG A 242 11.70 -6.20 44.90
N GLN A 243 11.87 -5.19 44.07
CA GLN A 243 11.64 -5.24 42.61
C GLN A 243 12.92 -4.83 41.88
N ALA A 244 13.18 -5.43 40.72
CA ALA A 244 14.09 -4.87 39.74
C ALA A 244 13.59 -3.50 39.25
N THR A 245 14.46 -2.67 38.79
CA THR A 245 14.14 -1.37 38.18
C THR A 245 14.22 -1.40 36.65
N LEU A 246 13.34 -0.64 35.99
CA LEU A 246 13.47 -0.21 34.60
C LEU A 246 13.61 1.31 34.62
N ALA A 247 14.84 1.80 34.46
CA ALA A 247 15.14 3.22 34.45
C ALA A 247 15.15 3.76 33.03
N LEU A 248 14.33 4.78 32.76
CA LEU A 248 14.28 5.52 31.50
C LEU A 248 14.86 6.92 31.70
N SER A 249 15.70 7.38 30.80
CA SER A 249 16.26 8.73 30.88
C SER A 249 16.63 9.28 29.49
N ILE A 250 16.66 10.61 29.38
CA ILE A 250 17.23 11.32 28.24
C ILE A 250 18.66 11.68 28.58
N GLY A 251 19.60 11.37 27.68
CA GLY A 251 21.01 11.65 27.84
C GLY A 251 21.80 11.36 26.57
N GLN A 252 22.99 11.93 26.41
CA GLN A 252 23.80 11.78 25.20
C GLN A 252 24.33 10.35 25.06
N VAL A 253 23.98 9.67 23.99
CA VAL A 253 24.57 8.38 23.59
C VAL A 253 25.92 8.64 22.93
N ALA A 254 26.97 8.07 23.49
CA ALA A 254 28.35 8.32 23.05
C ALA A 254 28.53 7.96 21.54
N GLY A 255 29.08 8.91 20.77
CA GLY A 255 29.38 8.72 19.36
C GLY A 255 28.15 8.76 18.43
N GLN A 256 26.92 9.03 18.95
CA GLN A 256 25.70 9.05 18.17
C GLN A 256 25.02 10.42 18.25
N SER A 257 24.78 11.04 17.09
CA SER A 257 24.10 12.35 16.96
C SER A 257 22.60 12.25 16.67
N SER A 258 22.10 11.08 16.25
CA SER A 258 20.67 10.89 15.95
C SER A 258 19.81 11.12 17.20
N PRO A 259 18.71 11.86 17.13
CA PRO A 259 17.76 11.98 18.24
C PRO A 259 17.17 10.63 18.66
N GLU A 260 17.13 9.64 17.77
CA GLU A 260 16.61 8.30 18.03
C GLU A 260 17.67 7.30 18.50
N ALA A 261 18.91 7.76 18.73
CA ALA A 261 19.96 6.93 19.32
C ALA A 261 19.60 6.54 20.77
N TYR A 262 19.97 5.31 21.15
CA TYR A 262 19.75 4.81 22.49
C TYR A 262 20.83 3.81 22.93
N THR A 263 20.93 3.63 24.27
CA THR A 263 21.53 2.45 24.89
C THR A 263 20.48 1.66 25.64
N LEU A 264 20.61 0.34 25.64
CA LEU A 264 19.79 -0.57 26.44
C LEU A 264 20.73 -1.52 27.18
N ASP A 265 20.77 -1.43 28.52
CA ASP A 265 21.50 -2.32 29.38
C ASP A 265 20.54 -3.19 30.19
N VAL A 266 20.75 -4.51 30.16
CA VAL A 266 20.05 -5.49 30.99
C VAL A 266 21.08 -6.30 31.77
N SER A 267 21.03 -6.26 33.10
CA SER A 267 21.95 -6.99 33.96
C SER A 267 21.26 -7.49 35.24
N GLU A 268 21.81 -8.54 35.83
CA GLU A 268 21.34 -9.07 37.11
C GLU A 268 21.51 -8.05 38.25
N SER A 269 22.61 -7.25 38.27
CA SER A 269 22.95 -6.30 39.32
C SER A 269 22.14 -5.00 39.24
N ASP A 270 21.95 -4.45 38.00
CA ASP A 270 21.47 -3.08 37.83
C ASP A 270 20.03 -3.02 37.30
N GLY A 271 19.45 -4.19 36.91
CA GLY A 271 18.13 -4.29 36.34
C GLY A 271 18.15 -3.89 34.85
N ILE A 272 17.24 -3.00 34.44
CA ILE A 272 17.10 -2.54 33.04
C ILE A 272 17.28 -1.03 33.00
N ARG A 273 18.14 -0.56 32.10
CA ARG A 273 18.37 0.88 31.88
C ARG A 273 18.28 1.20 30.37
N ILE A 274 17.52 2.23 30.04
CA ILE A 274 17.43 2.79 28.69
C ILE A 274 17.76 4.27 28.75
N VAL A 275 18.76 4.68 27.96
CA VAL A 275 19.11 6.08 27.76
C VAL A 275 18.92 6.41 26.29
N GLY A 276 18.14 7.42 25.96
CA GLY A 276 17.94 7.89 24.61
C GLY A 276 18.38 9.34 24.44
N ASN A 277 18.87 9.73 23.24
CA ASN A 277 19.15 11.14 22.95
C ASN A 277 17.89 12.02 23.03
N SER A 278 16.72 11.41 22.86
CA SER A 278 15.41 12.02 23.02
C SER A 278 14.37 10.98 23.49
N ALA A 279 13.10 11.36 23.67
CA ALA A 279 12.01 10.44 23.94
C ALA A 279 11.85 9.38 22.83
N ALA A 280 12.06 9.75 21.55
CA ALA A 280 12.03 8.81 20.43
C ALA A 280 13.16 7.75 20.52
N GLY A 281 14.35 8.14 21.02
CA GLY A 281 15.43 7.20 21.32
C GLY A 281 15.05 6.23 22.43
N VAL A 282 14.43 6.71 23.51
CA VAL A 282 13.92 5.85 24.60
C VAL A 282 12.87 4.88 24.08
N ALA A 283 11.93 5.36 23.26
CA ALA A 283 10.91 4.52 22.63
C ALA A 283 11.51 3.43 21.74
N SER A 284 12.57 3.76 20.97
CA SER A 284 13.31 2.78 20.15
C SER A 284 14.02 1.72 21.02
N GLY A 285 14.58 2.13 22.15
CA GLY A 285 15.15 1.22 23.17
C GLY A 285 14.11 0.30 23.80
N LEU A 286 12.90 0.80 24.06
CA LEU A 286 11.78 0.00 24.58
C LEU A 286 11.29 -1.05 23.57
N ARG A 287 11.32 -0.73 22.27
CA ARG A 287 11.01 -1.71 21.21
C ARG A 287 12.06 -2.83 21.17
N SER A 288 13.34 -2.48 21.33
CA SER A 288 14.41 -3.48 21.48
C SER A 288 14.29 -4.31 22.75
N LEU A 289 13.89 -3.72 23.87
CA LEU A 289 13.55 -4.46 25.08
C LEU A 289 12.37 -5.42 24.87
N HIS A 290 11.36 -5.02 24.10
CA HIS A 290 10.24 -5.90 23.73
C HIS A 290 10.72 -7.15 22.98
N ASP A 291 11.71 -7.00 22.11
CA ASP A 291 12.29 -8.16 21.39
C ASP A 291 12.99 -9.15 22.34
N LEU A 292 13.56 -8.67 23.43
CA LEU A 292 14.21 -9.53 24.44
C LEU A 292 13.21 -10.31 25.30
N LEU A 293 11.94 -9.88 25.37
CA LEU A 293 10.92 -10.59 26.13
C LEU A 293 10.63 -11.95 25.49
N PRO A 294 10.45 -13.02 26.31
CA PRO A 294 10.07 -14.33 25.78
C PRO A 294 8.74 -14.25 25.06
N LEU A 295 8.56 -15.11 24.05
CA LEU A 295 7.29 -15.24 23.38
C LEU A 295 6.23 -15.80 24.33
N PRO A 296 5.01 -15.24 24.36
CA PRO A 296 3.92 -15.82 25.14
C PRO A 296 3.68 -17.27 24.69
N ASP A 297 3.43 -18.20 25.64
CA ASP A 297 3.24 -19.63 25.29
C ASP A 297 1.88 -19.92 24.61
N GLY A 298 1.10 -18.88 24.32
CA GLY A 298 -0.21 -18.96 23.63
C GLY A 298 -1.35 -19.49 24.49
N ARG A 299 -1.11 -19.79 25.76
CA ARG A 299 -2.16 -20.07 26.74
C ARG A 299 -2.64 -18.75 27.35
N ALA A 300 -3.94 -18.60 27.51
CA ALA A 300 -4.53 -17.39 28.05
C ALA A 300 -3.87 -16.98 29.37
N ARG A 301 -3.41 -15.70 29.43
CA ARG A 301 -3.01 -14.96 30.66
C ARG A 301 -2.52 -15.84 31.82
N VAL A 302 -1.46 -16.60 31.63
CA VAL A 302 -0.78 -17.24 32.75
C VAL A 302 0.37 -16.30 33.10
N SER A 303 0.28 -15.68 34.27
CA SER A 303 1.42 -15.04 34.93
C SER A 303 2.54 -16.07 35.01
N MET A 304 3.65 -15.82 34.31
CA MET A 304 4.82 -16.67 34.42
C MET A 304 5.34 -16.59 35.86
N PRO A 305 5.71 -17.71 36.49
CA PRO A 305 6.29 -17.65 37.84
C PRO A 305 7.62 -16.88 37.86
N GLU A 306 8.36 -16.93 36.78
CA GLU A 306 9.62 -16.22 36.56
C GLU A 306 9.81 -15.91 35.08
N LEU A 307 10.31 -14.72 34.75
CA LEU A 307 10.72 -14.29 33.42
C LEU A 307 12.22 -14.03 33.47
N THR A 308 12.96 -14.62 32.53
CA THR A 308 14.42 -14.42 32.40
C THR A 308 14.73 -13.63 31.15
N LEU A 309 15.40 -12.50 31.27
CA LEU A 309 15.94 -11.70 30.19
C LEU A 309 17.46 -11.98 30.04
N PRO A 310 17.98 -12.07 28.81
CA PRO A 310 19.43 -12.16 28.61
C PRO A 310 20.13 -10.91 29.12
N GLY A 311 21.29 -11.06 29.75
CA GLY A 311 22.15 -9.92 30.06
C GLY A 311 22.81 -9.38 28.80
N VAL A 312 22.51 -8.14 28.42
CA VAL A 312 23.01 -7.50 27.20
C VAL A 312 23.29 -6.02 27.38
N ALA A 313 24.23 -5.52 26.60
CA ALA A 313 24.44 -4.10 26.34
C ALA A 313 24.24 -3.84 24.85
N VAL A 314 23.33 -2.94 24.53
CA VAL A 314 23.01 -2.50 23.17
C VAL A 314 23.34 -1.03 23.02
N VAL A 315 24.02 -0.67 21.92
CA VAL A 315 24.17 0.71 21.46
C VAL A 315 23.62 0.76 20.04
N ASP A 316 22.67 1.66 19.81
CA ASP A 316 21.98 1.67 18.54
C ASP A 316 21.52 3.07 18.12
N ALA A 317 21.44 3.27 16.81
CA ALA A 317 20.92 4.46 16.16
C ALA A 317 20.49 4.13 14.72
N PRO A 318 19.48 4.81 14.18
CA PRO A 318 19.08 4.58 12.80
C PRO A 318 20.13 5.09 11.81
N ARG A 319 20.29 4.37 10.71
CA ARG A 319 21.10 4.78 9.56
C ARG A 319 20.57 6.04 8.88
N PHE A 320 19.26 6.10 8.68
CA PHE A 320 18.57 7.22 8.04
C PHE A 320 17.63 7.92 9.00
N ALA A 321 17.59 9.27 8.90
CA ALA A 321 16.63 10.09 9.65
C ALA A 321 15.19 9.88 9.19
N TYR A 322 14.99 9.66 7.88
CA TYR A 322 13.68 9.36 7.28
C TYR A 322 13.51 7.85 7.05
N ARG A 323 12.46 7.27 7.60
CA ARG A 323 12.11 5.86 7.43
C ARG A 323 10.60 5.77 7.27
N GLY A 324 10.14 5.87 6.00
CA GLY A 324 8.76 6.11 5.64
C GLY A 324 7.98 4.87 5.24
N PHE A 325 6.68 4.99 5.42
CA PHE A 325 5.68 4.15 4.79
C PHE A 325 4.53 5.01 4.25
N GLN A 326 4.31 4.94 2.92
CA GLN A 326 3.19 5.59 2.26
C GLN A 326 1.99 4.65 2.21
N LEU A 327 0.81 5.17 2.54
CA LEU A 327 -0.46 4.48 2.36
C LEU A 327 -1.40 5.33 1.49
N ASP A 328 -1.77 4.79 0.34
CA ASP A 328 -2.85 5.32 -0.48
C ASP A 328 -4.22 4.99 0.15
N VAL A 329 -5.05 6.02 0.31
CA VAL A 329 -6.44 5.89 0.75
C VAL A 329 -7.43 6.47 -0.26
N ALA A 330 -6.91 6.98 -1.39
CA ALA A 330 -7.70 7.61 -2.42
C ALA A 330 -8.30 6.58 -3.39
N ARG A 331 -7.51 5.61 -3.90
CA ARG A 331 -7.99 4.59 -4.82
C ARG A 331 -9.01 3.67 -4.16
N ASN A 332 -8.70 3.14 -2.98
CA ASN A 332 -9.67 2.47 -2.12
C ASN A 332 -9.55 2.99 -0.68
N PHE A 333 -10.64 3.53 -0.15
CA PHE A 333 -10.67 4.14 1.18
C PHE A 333 -10.36 3.12 2.27
N GLN A 334 -9.48 3.52 3.19
CA GLN A 334 -9.12 2.74 4.37
C GLN A 334 -9.69 3.40 5.63
N PRO A 335 -10.55 2.72 6.41
CA PRO A 335 -11.11 3.29 7.63
C PRO A 335 -10.02 3.67 8.64
N LYS A 336 -10.27 4.67 9.50
CA LYS A 336 -9.36 5.16 10.54
C LYS A 336 -8.73 4.04 11.39
N GLN A 337 -9.49 3.00 11.71
CA GLN A 337 -9.00 1.85 12.48
C GLN A 337 -7.90 1.07 11.75
N VAL A 338 -7.97 1.01 10.42
CA VAL A 338 -6.92 0.41 9.59
C VAL A 338 -5.68 1.30 9.60
N VAL A 339 -5.84 2.63 9.54
CA VAL A 339 -4.72 3.59 9.68
C VAL A 339 -4.04 3.43 11.03
N PHE A 340 -4.78 3.34 12.13
CA PHE A 340 -4.21 3.08 13.46
C PHE A 340 -3.43 1.75 13.51
N LYS A 341 -3.98 0.69 12.89
CA LYS A 341 -3.26 -0.59 12.80
C LYS A 341 -1.94 -0.46 12.04
N VAL A 342 -1.93 0.27 10.94
CA VAL A 342 -0.71 0.55 10.16
C VAL A 342 0.30 1.35 10.99
N LEU A 343 -0.13 2.41 11.67
CA LEU A 343 0.73 3.19 12.57
C LEU A 343 1.35 2.34 13.69
N ASP A 344 0.58 1.40 14.27
CA ASP A 344 1.11 0.45 15.25
C ASP A 344 2.20 -0.46 14.63
N LEU A 345 1.98 -0.95 13.40
CA LEU A 345 2.92 -1.85 12.72
C LEU A 345 4.22 -1.13 12.34
N ILE A 346 4.15 0.07 11.76
CA ILE A 346 5.36 0.82 11.39
C ILE A 346 6.14 1.25 12.63
N ALA A 347 5.45 1.66 13.71
CA ALA A 347 6.08 1.96 15.00
C ALA A 347 6.80 0.74 15.60
N ALA A 348 6.18 -0.46 15.52
CA ALA A 348 6.76 -1.68 16.08
C ALA A 348 8.12 -2.03 15.44
N TYR A 349 8.32 -1.65 14.17
CA TYR A 349 9.55 -1.90 13.42
C TYR A 349 10.43 -0.64 13.25
N LYS A 350 10.27 0.37 14.11
CA LYS A 350 11.09 1.59 14.17
C LYS A 350 11.07 2.45 12.90
N LEU A 351 10.00 2.39 12.08
CA LEU A 351 9.73 3.43 11.09
C LEU A 351 9.16 4.65 11.80
N ASN A 352 9.46 5.85 11.29
CA ASN A 352 9.13 7.11 11.95
C ASN A 352 8.34 8.11 11.10
N THR A 353 7.99 7.75 9.87
CA THR A 353 7.22 8.63 8.98
C THR A 353 6.07 7.87 8.34
N PHE A 354 4.88 8.45 8.41
CA PHE A 354 3.67 8.02 7.72
C PHE A 354 3.34 9.02 6.61
N HIS A 355 3.60 8.64 5.37
CA HIS A 355 3.23 9.39 4.19
C HIS A 355 1.77 9.06 3.84
N PHE A 356 0.89 10.05 3.93
CA PHE A 356 -0.55 9.86 3.86
C PHE A 356 -1.08 10.38 2.53
N HIS A 357 -1.22 9.48 1.55
CA HIS A 357 -1.72 9.79 0.21
C HIS A 357 -3.25 9.95 0.25
N LEU A 358 -3.69 11.20 0.49
CA LEU A 358 -5.07 11.55 0.83
C LEU A 358 -5.95 11.80 -0.40
N THR A 359 -5.37 12.10 -1.56
CA THR A 359 -6.12 12.53 -2.75
C THR A 359 -5.53 11.97 -4.03
N ASP A 360 -6.40 11.63 -4.98
CA ASP A 360 -6.06 11.17 -6.32
C ASP A 360 -7.26 11.33 -7.26
N ASP A 361 -7.19 10.79 -8.48
CA ASP A 361 -8.26 10.86 -9.49
C ASP A 361 -9.58 10.25 -8.99
N GLU A 362 -9.52 9.22 -8.18
CA GLU A 362 -10.68 8.43 -7.73
C GLU A 362 -11.17 8.77 -6.34
N GLY A 363 -10.52 9.72 -5.65
CA GLY A 363 -10.96 10.07 -4.31
C GLY A 363 -10.24 11.23 -3.67
N TRP A 364 -11.00 12.06 -2.97
CA TRP A 364 -10.54 13.07 -2.02
C TRP A 364 -10.93 12.67 -0.60
N ARG A 365 -9.98 12.41 0.29
CA ARG A 365 -10.27 11.72 1.56
C ARG A 365 -10.15 12.58 2.83
N LEU A 366 -10.05 13.90 2.71
CA LEU A 366 -9.95 14.80 3.87
C LEU A 366 -10.99 15.93 3.81
N GLU A 367 -11.72 16.13 4.91
CA GLU A 367 -12.62 17.26 5.08
C GLU A 367 -11.84 18.58 5.17
N ILE A 368 -12.14 19.53 4.26
CA ILE A 368 -11.55 20.86 4.21
C ILE A 368 -12.62 21.92 4.50
N ALA A 369 -12.41 22.74 5.53
CA ALA A 369 -13.35 23.79 5.89
C ALA A 369 -13.54 24.78 4.73
N GLY A 370 -14.79 25.09 4.42
CA GLY A 370 -15.20 26.00 3.32
C GLY A 370 -15.29 25.33 1.94
N LEU A 371 -14.91 24.03 1.81
CA LEU A 371 -14.96 23.29 0.56
C LEU A 371 -15.70 21.93 0.74
N PRO A 372 -16.99 21.94 1.12
CA PRO A 372 -17.72 20.72 1.42
C PRO A 372 -17.89 19.80 0.20
N GLU A 373 -17.78 20.31 -1.03
CA GLU A 373 -17.90 19.52 -2.26
C GLU A 373 -16.74 18.53 -2.41
N LEU A 374 -15.58 18.77 -1.81
CA LEU A 374 -14.45 17.86 -1.82
C LEU A 374 -14.82 16.50 -1.20
N THR A 375 -15.64 16.49 -0.14
CA THR A 375 -16.10 15.26 0.49
C THR A 375 -17.48 14.80 0.01
N ALA A 376 -18.39 15.73 -0.29
CA ALA A 376 -19.73 15.38 -0.76
C ALA A 376 -19.74 14.79 -2.18
N ILE A 377 -18.76 15.13 -3.02
CA ILE A 377 -18.62 14.70 -4.41
C ILE A 377 -17.31 13.95 -4.61
N GLY A 378 -16.17 14.57 -4.27
CA GLY A 378 -14.84 14.01 -4.49
C GLY A 378 -14.54 12.76 -3.66
N ALA A 379 -15.26 12.52 -2.55
CA ALA A 379 -15.12 11.31 -1.74
C ALA A 379 -16.22 10.26 -1.97
N VAL A 380 -17.07 10.44 -3.00
CA VAL A 380 -18.20 9.54 -3.26
C VAL A 380 -18.10 8.98 -4.67
N ARG A 381 -18.00 7.66 -4.80
CA ARG A 381 -18.04 6.94 -6.07
C ARG A 381 -19.34 6.17 -6.21
N GLY A 382 -19.89 6.14 -7.43
CA GLY A 382 -21.08 5.34 -7.72
C GLY A 382 -21.66 5.65 -9.08
N HIS A 383 -22.56 4.81 -9.54
CA HIS A 383 -23.31 5.08 -10.76
C HIS A 383 -24.37 6.18 -10.50
N GLY A 384 -24.61 7.05 -11.49
CA GLY A 384 -25.64 8.06 -11.41
C GLY A 384 -25.97 8.61 -12.79
N ALA A 385 -27.26 8.82 -13.06
CA ALA A 385 -27.74 9.40 -14.30
C ALA A 385 -27.37 10.88 -14.45
N THR A 386 -27.22 11.57 -13.32
CA THR A 386 -26.86 13.01 -13.31
C THR A 386 -25.35 13.16 -13.17
N PRO A 387 -24.66 13.66 -14.22
CA PRO A 387 -23.22 13.97 -14.12
C PRO A 387 -22.91 14.98 -13.02
N GLY A 388 -21.76 14.84 -12.36
CA GLY A 388 -21.24 15.83 -11.39
C GLY A 388 -21.77 15.70 -9.96
N LEU A 389 -22.63 14.73 -9.64
CA LEU A 389 -23.09 14.47 -8.27
C LEU A 389 -22.15 13.53 -7.49
N ARG A 390 -21.32 12.79 -8.20
CA ARG A 390 -20.34 11.84 -7.63
C ARG A 390 -19.33 11.42 -8.71
N LEU A 391 -18.24 10.82 -8.28
CA LEU A 391 -17.27 10.20 -9.18
C LEU A 391 -17.81 8.87 -9.73
N PRO A 392 -17.42 8.47 -10.95
CA PRO A 392 -17.77 7.15 -11.50
C PRO A 392 -17.18 6.01 -10.65
N PRO A 393 -17.75 4.80 -10.73
CA PRO A 393 -17.15 3.60 -10.13
C PRO A 393 -15.73 3.34 -10.66
N ALA A 394 -14.80 3.02 -9.76
CA ALA A 394 -13.42 2.65 -10.06
C ALA A 394 -13.00 1.47 -9.18
N TYR A 395 -12.02 0.69 -9.63
CA TYR A 395 -11.40 -0.42 -8.89
C TYR A 395 -12.41 -1.39 -8.24
N GLY A 396 -13.52 -1.63 -8.95
CA GLY A 396 -14.53 -2.59 -8.52
C GLY A 396 -15.48 -2.11 -7.43
N SER A 397 -15.56 -0.79 -7.14
CA SER A 397 -16.53 -0.26 -6.16
C SER A 397 -18.00 -0.53 -6.53
N GLY A 398 -18.28 -0.87 -7.80
CA GLY A 398 -19.63 -1.13 -8.26
C GLY A 398 -20.52 0.13 -8.28
N PRO A 399 -21.85 -0.04 -8.45
CA PRO A 399 -22.73 1.10 -8.69
C PRO A 399 -23.13 1.88 -7.44
N ARG A 400 -22.96 1.35 -6.24
CA ARG A 400 -23.48 1.91 -5.00
C ARG A 400 -22.58 3.04 -4.48
N ALA A 401 -23.19 4.18 -4.11
CA ALA A 401 -22.48 5.31 -3.55
C ALA A 401 -22.02 5.10 -2.08
N ASP A 402 -22.52 4.07 -1.41
CA ASP A 402 -22.18 3.69 -0.04
C ASP A 402 -21.22 2.49 0.03
N ASP A 403 -20.52 2.16 -1.05
CA ASP A 403 -19.45 1.17 -1.02
C ASP A 403 -18.34 1.63 -0.05
N PRO A 404 -17.97 0.83 0.97
CA PRO A 404 -17.12 1.28 2.07
C PRO A 404 -15.65 1.51 1.68
N HIS A 405 -15.23 1.06 0.48
CA HIS A 405 -13.90 1.30 -0.06
C HIS A 405 -13.92 2.26 -1.26
N GLY A 406 -15.03 2.33 -1.98
CA GLY A 406 -15.24 3.32 -3.04
C GLY A 406 -15.46 4.72 -2.49
N SER A 407 -16.20 4.82 -1.40
CA SER A 407 -16.60 6.10 -0.78
C SER A 407 -16.14 6.17 0.67
N GLY A 408 -15.82 7.38 1.12
CA GLY A 408 -15.40 7.65 2.49
C GLY A 408 -14.37 8.76 2.57
N PHE A 409 -14.25 9.35 3.75
CA PHE A 409 -13.28 10.40 4.05
C PHE A 409 -13.02 10.46 5.56
N TYR A 410 -11.94 11.12 5.95
CA TYR A 410 -11.65 11.48 7.32
C TYR A 410 -12.22 12.85 7.61
N THR A 411 -13.03 12.95 8.68
CA THR A 411 -13.45 14.25 9.22
C THR A 411 -12.24 15.00 9.78
N ARG A 412 -12.36 16.32 9.99
CA ARG A 412 -11.32 17.10 10.66
C ARG A 412 -10.92 16.49 12.00
N ALA A 413 -11.91 16.02 12.79
CA ALA A 413 -11.67 15.36 14.06
C ALA A 413 -10.93 14.02 13.92
N ASP A 414 -11.29 13.21 12.92
CA ASP A 414 -10.57 11.95 12.62
C ASP A 414 -9.11 12.21 12.27
N TYR A 415 -8.85 13.22 11.45
CA TYR A 415 -7.48 13.56 11.04
C TYR A 415 -6.64 14.04 12.24
N VAL A 416 -7.18 14.93 13.09
CA VAL A 416 -6.52 15.39 14.32
C VAL A 416 -6.24 14.21 15.26
N GLU A 417 -7.16 13.24 15.37
CA GLU A 417 -6.95 12.03 16.17
C GLU A 417 -5.83 11.15 15.59
N ILE A 418 -5.77 10.98 14.25
CA ILE A 418 -4.69 10.27 13.58
C ILE A 418 -3.34 10.93 13.86
N LEU A 419 -3.25 12.26 13.76
CA LEU A 419 -2.02 13.02 14.04
C LEU A 419 -1.52 12.79 15.47
N ARG A 420 -2.41 12.90 16.45
CA ARG A 420 -2.08 12.65 17.86
C ARG A 420 -1.68 11.21 18.13
N TYR A 421 -2.37 10.27 17.49
CA TYR A 421 -2.06 8.84 17.60
C TYR A 421 -0.69 8.48 17.02
N ALA A 422 -0.30 9.09 15.90
CA ALA A 422 1.01 8.97 15.29
C ALA A 422 2.09 9.60 16.17
N ALA A 423 1.88 10.83 16.63
CA ALA A 423 2.82 11.57 17.49
C ALA A 423 3.15 10.83 18.79
N ALA A 424 2.15 10.20 19.45
CA ALA A 424 2.36 9.36 20.63
C ALA A 424 3.23 8.11 20.36
N ARG A 425 3.53 7.81 19.07
CA ARG A 425 4.42 6.74 18.62
C ARG A 425 5.72 7.23 18.01
N HIS A 426 5.97 8.53 18.08
CA HIS A 426 7.09 9.22 17.43
C HIS A 426 7.09 9.04 15.91
N ILE A 427 5.90 9.12 15.29
CA ILE A 427 5.70 9.06 13.84
C ILE A 427 5.25 10.44 13.36
N ASP A 428 6.00 11.00 12.43
CA ASP A 428 5.61 12.18 11.69
C ASP A 428 4.63 11.82 10.57
N VAL A 429 3.57 12.61 10.39
CA VAL A 429 2.60 12.44 9.30
C VAL A 429 2.86 13.49 8.23
N ILE A 430 3.15 13.05 7.00
CA ILE A 430 3.29 13.89 5.82
C ILE A 430 2.04 13.73 4.96
N PRO A 431 1.13 14.71 4.93
CA PRO A 431 -0.04 14.65 4.05
C PRO A 431 0.36 14.88 2.59
N GLU A 432 -0.18 14.06 1.70
CA GLU A 432 -0.04 14.24 0.26
C GLU A 432 -1.35 14.72 -0.36
N ILE A 433 -1.24 15.79 -1.16
CA ILE A 433 -2.32 16.35 -1.97
C ILE A 433 -1.81 16.42 -3.39
N GLU A 434 -2.38 15.61 -4.25
CA GLU A 434 -1.96 15.46 -5.63
C GLU A 434 -2.26 16.70 -6.48
N MET A 435 -1.23 17.14 -7.22
CA MET A 435 -1.30 18.22 -8.19
C MET A 435 -0.04 18.25 -9.09
N PRO A 436 -0.11 18.80 -10.31
CA PRO A 436 -1.32 19.22 -11.04
C PRO A 436 -2.04 18.05 -11.71
N GLY A 437 -1.40 16.88 -11.91
CA GLY A 437 -1.99 15.61 -12.29
C GLY A 437 -2.68 14.91 -11.10
N HIS A 438 -3.24 13.74 -11.32
CA HIS A 438 -3.90 12.93 -10.29
C HIS A 438 -4.94 13.69 -9.42
N ALA A 439 -5.54 14.74 -10.00
CA ALA A 439 -6.37 15.70 -9.26
C ALA A 439 -7.86 15.65 -9.65
N ARG A 440 -8.30 14.61 -10.36
CA ARG A 440 -9.65 14.53 -10.91
C ARG A 440 -10.74 14.69 -9.85
N ALA A 441 -10.59 14.07 -8.68
CA ALA A 441 -11.57 14.20 -7.61
C ALA A 441 -11.76 15.68 -7.19
N ALA A 442 -10.67 16.45 -7.05
CA ALA A 442 -10.71 17.88 -6.75
C ALA A 442 -11.30 18.68 -7.92
N VAL A 443 -10.86 18.40 -9.16
CA VAL A 443 -11.36 19.08 -10.37
C VAL A 443 -12.88 18.93 -10.48
N LYS A 444 -13.42 17.72 -10.33
CA LYS A 444 -14.87 17.45 -10.43
C LYS A 444 -15.65 18.03 -9.25
N ALA A 445 -15.11 18.00 -8.05
CA ALA A 445 -15.73 18.63 -6.88
C ALA A 445 -15.84 20.15 -7.06
N MET A 446 -14.78 20.81 -7.53
CA MET A 446 -14.77 22.27 -7.74
C MET A 446 -15.58 22.69 -8.98
N GLU A 447 -15.66 21.85 -10.02
CA GLU A 447 -16.58 22.04 -11.14
C GLU A 447 -18.04 22.04 -10.66
N ALA A 448 -18.43 21.06 -9.87
CA ALA A 448 -19.78 20.98 -9.31
C ALA A 448 -20.10 22.17 -8.39
N ARG A 449 -19.11 22.61 -7.57
CA ARG A 449 -19.25 23.85 -6.79
C ARG A 449 -19.51 25.06 -7.68
N HIS A 450 -18.69 25.24 -8.72
CA HIS A 450 -18.84 26.32 -9.69
C HIS A 450 -20.24 26.35 -10.31
N LEU A 451 -20.70 25.22 -10.83
CA LEU A 451 -22.02 25.12 -11.47
C LEU A 451 -23.16 25.42 -10.48
N ARG A 452 -23.11 24.90 -9.27
CA ARG A 452 -24.11 25.16 -8.21
C ARG A 452 -24.15 26.64 -7.81
N MET A 453 -22.97 27.24 -7.57
CA MET A 453 -22.87 28.62 -7.13
C MET A 453 -23.29 29.60 -8.28
N ARG A 454 -22.91 29.30 -9.52
CA ARG A 454 -23.32 30.06 -10.70
C ARG A 454 -24.84 30.01 -10.88
N ALA A 455 -25.45 28.84 -10.72
CA ALA A 455 -26.92 28.70 -10.78
C ALA A 455 -27.62 29.49 -9.68
N ALA A 456 -26.99 29.67 -8.52
CA ALA A 456 -27.48 30.52 -7.43
C ALA A 456 -27.15 32.00 -7.59
N GLY A 457 -26.48 32.42 -8.68
CA GLY A 457 -26.09 33.80 -8.95
C GLY A 457 -24.98 34.34 -8.05
N ALA A 458 -24.19 33.47 -7.42
CA ALA A 458 -23.09 33.88 -6.54
C ALA A 458 -21.93 34.55 -7.36
N PRO A 459 -21.42 35.70 -6.96
CA PRO A 459 -20.37 36.42 -7.71
C PRO A 459 -19.01 35.71 -7.68
N ASP A 460 -18.74 34.90 -6.67
CA ASP A 460 -17.52 34.18 -6.42
C ASP A 460 -17.54 32.71 -6.89
N ALA A 461 -18.49 32.36 -7.77
CA ALA A 461 -18.69 31.00 -8.24
C ALA A 461 -17.42 30.36 -8.82
N SER A 462 -16.50 31.12 -9.42
CA SER A 462 -15.26 30.62 -10.02
C SER A 462 -14.05 30.69 -9.09
N GLN A 463 -14.20 31.06 -7.81
CA GLN A 463 -13.10 31.29 -6.89
C GLN A 463 -12.11 30.12 -6.76
N TYR A 464 -12.61 28.90 -6.88
CA TYR A 464 -11.84 27.65 -6.74
C TYR A 464 -11.94 26.73 -7.96
N LEU A 465 -12.31 27.26 -9.14
CA LEU A 465 -12.38 26.47 -10.36
C LEU A 465 -10.96 26.03 -10.79
N LEU A 466 -10.79 24.75 -11.13
CA LEU A 466 -9.49 24.12 -11.35
C LEU A 466 -9.21 23.81 -12.83
N HIS A 467 -10.20 23.87 -13.69
CA HIS A 467 -10.06 23.58 -15.11
C HIS A 467 -10.58 24.75 -15.98
N ASP A 468 -10.00 24.88 -17.16
CA ASP A 468 -10.42 25.83 -18.18
C ASP A 468 -11.45 25.15 -19.08
N ALA A 469 -12.71 25.64 -19.08
CA ALA A 469 -13.80 25.08 -19.87
C ALA A 469 -13.55 25.14 -21.39
N ASP A 470 -12.69 26.06 -21.84
CA ASP A 470 -12.31 26.24 -23.25
C ASP A 470 -11.03 25.49 -23.63
N ASP A 471 -10.44 24.72 -22.71
CA ASP A 471 -9.29 23.89 -23.02
C ASP A 471 -9.66 22.77 -24.02
N ARG A 472 -8.93 22.71 -25.11
CA ARG A 472 -9.06 21.68 -26.17
C ARG A 472 -7.82 20.81 -26.24
N SER A 473 -7.03 20.76 -25.17
CA SER A 473 -5.86 19.89 -25.05
C SER A 473 -6.29 18.43 -25.16
N VAL A 474 -5.42 17.63 -25.78
CA VAL A 474 -5.64 16.18 -25.94
C VAL A 474 -4.53 15.45 -25.19
N TYR A 475 -4.89 14.83 -24.11
CA TYR A 475 -3.97 14.08 -23.26
C TYR A 475 -4.68 12.88 -22.62
N ARG A 476 -3.93 11.95 -22.10
CA ARG A 476 -4.42 10.78 -21.39
C ARG A 476 -3.41 10.35 -20.33
N SER A 477 -3.87 10.17 -19.08
CA SER A 477 -3.02 9.63 -18.02
C SER A 477 -2.79 8.12 -18.19
N PRO A 478 -1.82 7.53 -17.48
CA PRO A 478 -1.66 6.08 -17.38
C PRO A 478 -2.93 5.35 -16.91
N GLN A 479 -3.78 6.01 -16.13
CA GLN A 479 -5.08 5.50 -15.65
C GLN A 479 -6.24 5.79 -16.61
N GLU A 480 -5.93 6.23 -17.85
CA GLU A 480 -6.90 6.48 -18.95
C GLU A 480 -7.78 7.72 -18.74
N TYR A 481 -7.49 8.63 -17.79
CA TYR A 481 -8.22 9.88 -17.62
C TYR A 481 -7.75 10.99 -18.57
N THR A 482 -8.69 11.87 -18.96
CA THR A 482 -8.48 12.99 -19.87
C THR A 482 -8.97 14.32 -19.29
N ASP A 483 -9.38 14.34 -18.01
CA ASP A 483 -10.04 15.45 -17.33
C ASP A 483 -9.60 15.62 -15.85
N HIS A 484 -8.31 15.32 -15.57
CA HIS A 484 -7.80 15.17 -14.21
C HIS A 484 -6.75 16.22 -13.81
N VAL A 485 -6.45 17.19 -14.66
CA VAL A 485 -5.32 18.10 -14.47
C VAL A 485 -5.77 19.48 -14.01
N ILE A 486 -5.16 19.99 -12.93
CA ILE A 486 -5.32 21.38 -12.47
C ILE A 486 -4.64 22.33 -13.47
N ASN A 487 -5.33 23.42 -13.87
CA ASN A 487 -4.83 24.35 -14.85
C ASN A 487 -4.00 25.48 -14.20
N PRO A 488 -2.70 25.63 -14.54
CA PRO A 488 -1.82 26.64 -13.97
C PRO A 488 -2.11 28.08 -14.44
N GLY A 489 -2.93 28.26 -15.50
CA GLY A 489 -3.32 29.56 -16.03
C GLY A 489 -4.40 30.28 -15.21
N LEU A 490 -5.04 29.57 -14.26
CA LEU A 490 -6.14 30.07 -13.44
C LEU A 490 -5.63 30.51 -12.06
N GLU A 491 -5.90 31.75 -11.66
CA GLU A 491 -5.61 32.23 -10.30
C GLU A 491 -6.44 31.47 -9.24
N SER A 492 -7.63 30.98 -9.61
CA SER A 492 -8.48 30.12 -8.78
C SER A 492 -7.82 28.80 -8.39
N SER A 493 -6.91 28.24 -9.22
CA SER A 493 -6.10 27.09 -8.87
C SER A 493 -5.22 27.36 -7.66
N TYR A 494 -4.55 28.50 -7.63
CA TYR A 494 -3.69 28.88 -6.50
C TYR A 494 -4.49 29.29 -5.27
N ALA A 495 -5.67 29.90 -5.44
CA ALA A 495 -6.59 30.15 -4.33
C ALA A 495 -7.08 28.85 -3.67
N PHE A 496 -7.38 27.83 -4.46
CA PHE A 496 -7.72 26.49 -3.97
C PHE A 496 -6.56 25.85 -3.21
N ILE A 497 -5.35 25.85 -3.79
CA ILE A 497 -4.15 25.28 -3.17
C ILE A 497 -3.85 25.99 -1.84
N GLU A 498 -3.90 27.33 -1.81
CA GLU A 498 -3.67 28.10 -0.57
C GLU A 498 -4.71 27.79 0.50
N GLN A 499 -5.99 27.62 0.13
CA GLN A 499 -7.05 27.22 1.05
C GLN A 499 -6.77 25.83 1.64
N VAL A 500 -6.46 24.84 0.81
CA VAL A 500 -6.17 23.46 1.26
C VAL A 500 -4.95 23.44 2.19
N VAL A 501 -3.83 24.02 1.76
CA VAL A 501 -2.59 24.09 2.54
C VAL A 501 -2.83 24.77 3.89
N THR A 502 -3.56 25.88 3.91
CA THR A 502 -3.87 26.62 5.15
C THR A 502 -4.71 25.77 6.11
N GLN A 503 -5.72 25.05 5.59
CA GLN A 503 -6.59 24.22 6.42
C GLN A 503 -5.84 22.99 6.98
N VAL A 504 -5.02 22.31 6.16
CA VAL A 504 -4.20 21.18 6.63
C VAL A 504 -3.22 21.65 7.71
N ALA A 505 -2.51 22.78 7.48
CA ALA A 505 -1.63 23.34 8.49
C ALA A 505 -2.36 23.73 9.79
N ALA A 506 -3.63 24.17 9.70
CA ALA A 506 -4.45 24.46 10.87
C ALA A 506 -4.80 23.20 11.67
N LEU A 507 -5.09 22.07 11.00
CA LEU A 507 -5.35 20.77 11.65
C LEU A 507 -4.12 20.26 12.40
N HIS A 508 -2.92 20.42 11.84
CA HIS A 508 -1.67 20.08 12.53
C HIS A 508 -1.45 20.94 13.78
N ARG A 509 -1.70 22.26 13.68
CA ARG A 509 -1.66 23.16 14.86
C ARG A 509 -2.67 22.75 15.92
N GLU A 510 -3.90 22.39 15.54
CA GLU A 510 -4.95 21.88 16.46
C GLU A 510 -4.53 20.56 17.12
N ALA A 511 -3.84 19.71 16.40
CA ALA A 511 -3.29 18.47 16.97
C ALA A 511 -2.12 18.71 17.93
N GLY A 512 -1.45 19.88 17.85
CA GLY A 512 -0.20 20.18 18.54
C GLY A 512 1.01 19.46 17.93
N VAL A 513 0.91 19.10 16.63
CA VAL A 513 1.95 18.37 15.89
C VAL A 513 2.55 19.26 14.83
N PRO A 514 3.89 19.48 14.79
CA PRO A 514 4.53 20.29 13.76
C PRO A 514 4.31 19.73 12.35
N LEU A 515 4.15 20.64 11.36
CA LEU A 515 4.11 20.29 9.94
C LEU A 515 5.25 21.02 9.23
N ALA A 516 6.32 20.29 8.90
CA ALA A 516 7.49 20.84 8.23
C ALA A 516 7.34 20.86 6.71
N THR A 517 6.57 19.95 6.16
CA THR A 517 6.36 19.80 4.71
C THR A 517 5.01 19.16 4.40
N MET A 518 4.52 19.43 3.18
CA MET A 518 3.46 18.64 2.52
C MET A 518 4.00 18.08 1.22
N HIS A 519 3.62 16.86 0.91
CA HIS A 519 3.87 16.25 -0.39
C HIS A 519 2.83 16.75 -1.39
N MET A 520 3.30 17.38 -2.49
CA MET A 520 2.46 18.08 -3.46
C MET A 520 2.39 17.32 -4.80
N GLY A 521 2.46 15.99 -4.74
CA GLY A 521 2.40 15.12 -5.90
C GLY A 521 3.51 15.39 -6.92
N GLY A 522 3.12 15.64 -8.15
CA GLY A 522 4.02 16.07 -9.23
C GLY A 522 4.30 15.01 -10.28
N ASP A 523 3.83 13.80 -10.07
CA ASP A 523 4.03 12.67 -10.96
C ASP A 523 3.06 12.66 -12.15
N GLU A 524 3.46 11.94 -13.16
CA GLU A 524 2.68 11.49 -14.32
C GLU A 524 1.85 12.58 -15.04
N LEU A 525 2.27 13.86 -15.04
CA LEU A 525 1.60 14.85 -15.89
C LEU A 525 1.69 14.42 -17.37
N PRO A 526 0.54 14.14 -18.02
CA PRO A 526 0.55 13.58 -19.36
C PRO A 526 1.00 14.62 -20.41
N SER A 527 1.73 14.16 -21.42
CA SER A 527 2.05 14.96 -22.59
C SER A 527 0.77 15.49 -23.24
N GLY A 528 0.77 16.75 -23.66
CA GLY A 528 -0.37 17.40 -24.27
C GLY A 528 -1.25 18.17 -23.29
N ALA A 529 -1.09 18.00 -21.99
CA ALA A 529 -1.81 18.77 -20.97
C ALA A 529 -1.52 20.28 -21.14
N TRP A 530 -2.58 21.10 -21.01
CA TRP A 530 -2.57 22.59 -21.12
C TRP A 530 -2.22 23.18 -22.51
N GLU A 531 -1.74 22.38 -23.45
CA GLU A 531 -1.21 22.88 -24.75
C GLU A 531 -2.21 23.71 -25.54
N LYS A 532 -3.51 23.42 -25.40
CA LYS A 532 -4.58 24.14 -26.11
C LYS A 532 -5.48 24.95 -25.19
N SER A 533 -5.11 25.10 -23.90
CA SER A 533 -5.84 25.96 -22.96
C SER A 533 -5.60 27.46 -23.28
N PRO A 534 -6.65 28.21 -23.58
CA PRO A 534 -6.57 29.66 -23.80
C PRO A 534 -5.95 30.41 -22.62
N VAL A 535 -6.35 30.07 -21.37
CA VAL A 535 -5.85 30.75 -20.17
C VAL A 535 -4.38 30.43 -19.89
N SER A 536 -3.93 29.20 -20.10
CA SER A 536 -2.52 28.81 -19.97
C SER A 536 -1.66 29.52 -21.01
N ARG A 537 -2.09 29.59 -22.26
CA ARG A 537 -1.41 30.32 -23.32
C ARG A 537 -1.36 31.85 -23.06
N ALA A 538 -2.43 32.40 -22.48
CA ALA A 538 -2.43 33.83 -22.09
C ALA A 538 -1.44 34.08 -20.95
N LEU A 539 -1.38 33.21 -19.93
CA LEU A 539 -0.38 33.26 -18.87
C LEU A 539 1.03 33.21 -19.46
N MET A 540 1.33 32.24 -20.34
CA MET A 540 2.65 32.06 -20.94
C MET A 540 3.11 33.33 -21.67
N ARG A 541 2.22 33.96 -22.45
CA ARG A 541 2.55 35.24 -23.13
C ARG A 541 2.80 36.36 -22.14
N ARG A 542 1.99 36.48 -21.08
CA ARG A 542 2.11 37.53 -20.07
C ARG A 542 3.42 37.43 -19.28
N GLU A 543 3.79 36.24 -18.90
CA GLU A 543 4.97 35.95 -18.07
C GLU A 543 6.24 35.62 -18.91
N GLY A 544 6.13 35.59 -20.23
CA GLY A 544 7.27 35.29 -21.11
C GLY A 544 7.76 33.85 -21.00
N LEU A 545 6.87 32.89 -20.71
CA LEU A 545 7.20 31.45 -20.56
C LEU A 545 7.34 30.81 -21.94
N ALA A 546 8.49 30.20 -22.19
CA ALA A 546 8.85 29.75 -23.53
C ALA A 546 8.13 28.46 -23.96
N ASP A 547 7.88 27.55 -23.03
CA ASP A 547 7.35 26.20 -23.27
C ASP A 547 6.58 25.64 -22.07
N MET A 548 6.07 24.42 -22.20
CA MET A 548 5.32 23.73 -21.13
C MET A 548 6.19 23.43 -19.90
N GLN A 549 7.51 23.27 -20.06
CA GLN A 549 8.42 23.09 -18.93
C GLN A 549 8.52 24.40 -18.11
N ALA A 550 8.58 25.54 -18.77
CA ALA A 550 8.58 26.85 -18.11
C ALA A 550 7.24 27.10 -17.38
N LEU A 551 6.12 26.61 -17.93
CA LEU A 551 4.80 26.67 -17.28
C LEU A 551 4.74 25.74 -16.04
N TRP A 552 5.32 24.57 -16.11
CA TRP A 552 5.51 23.65 -14.97
C TRP A 552 6.35 24.31 -13.86
N ASP A 553 7.48 24.89 -14.24
CA ASP A 553 8.35 25.61 -13.31
C ASP A 553 7.64 26.81 -12.65
N TYR A 554 6.81 27.52 -13.41
CA TYR A 554 5.96 28.59 -12.88
C TYR A 554 4.98 28.07 -11.83
N PHE A 555 4.28 26.97 -12.15
CA PHE A 555 3.32 26.34 -11.23
C PHE A 555 3.98 25.99 -9.90
N TYR A 556 5.06 25.22 -9.89
CA TYR A 556 5.73 24.83 -8.64
C TYR A 556 6.44 25.97 -7.92
N THR A 557 6.83 27.04 -8.64
CA THR A 557 7.30 28.25 -7.98
C THR A 557 6.18 28.93 -7.16
N ARG A 558 4.95 28.93 -7.68
CA ARG A 558 3.77 29.44 -6.98
C ARG A 558 3.39 28.56 -5.79
N VAL A 559 3.38 27.24 -5.97
CA VAL A 559 3.10 26.25 -4.91
C VAL A 559 4.12 26.38 -3.76
N ASP A 560 5.42 26.41 -4.06
CA ASP A 560 6.47 26.64 -3.06
C ASP A 560 6.25 27.96 -2.29
N GLY A 561 5.84 29.03 -2.98
CA GLY A 561 5.51 30.31 -2.35
C GLY A 561 4.34 30.21 -1.36
N ILE A 562 3.32 29.39 -1.66
CA ILE A 562 2.18 29.14 -0.76
C ILE A 562 2.63 28.36 0.48
N LEU A 563 3.41 27.31 0.30
CA LEU A 563 3.94 26.50 1.42
C LEU A 563 4.82 27.33 2.36
N ARG A 564 5.72 28.16 1.80
CA ARG A 564 6.61 29.03 2.58
C ARG A 564 5.87 30.05 3.43
N LYS A 565 4.70 30.53 3.00
CA LYS A 565 3.84 31.42 3.84
C LYS A 565 3.38 30.71 5.12
N GLN A 566 3.31 29.37 5.11
CA GLN A 566 2.97 28.56 6.29
C GLN A 566 4.22 28.03 7.02
N GLY A 567 5.44 28.44 6.62
CA GLY A 567 6.70 27.98 7.20
C GLY A 567 7.14 26.58 6.75
N MET A 568 6.55 26.04 5.69
CA MET A 568 6.84 24.72 5.13
C MET A 568 7.78 24.78 3.93
N PHE A 569 8.47 23.68 3.66
CA PHE A 569 9.16 23.44 2.39
C PHE A 569 8.35 22.47 1.52
N ALA A 570 8.59 22.48 0.20
CA ALA A 570 7.91 21.60 -0.72
C ALA A 570 8.56 20.20 -0.76
N SER A 571 7.74 19.16 -0.74
CA SER A 571 8.11 17.80 -1.13
C SER A 571 7.17 17.29 -2.22
N GLY A 572 7.63 16.29 -2.98
CA GLY A 572 6.85 15.67 -4.04
C GLY A 572 7.65 14.60 -4.76
N TRP A 573 7.02 13.98 -5.74
CA TRP A 573 7.68 12.99 -6.58
C TRP A 573 8.80 13.61 -7.40
N GLU A 574 9.71 12.80 -7.91
CA GLU A 574 10.95 13.23 -8.58
C GLU A 574 10.73 14.22 -9.73
N GLU A 575 9.57 14.14 -10.39
CA GLU A 575 9.23 15.01 -11.51
C GLU A 575 9.17 16.49 -11.13
N MET A 576 8.90 16.81 -9.85
CA MET A 576 8.99 18.21 -9.37
C MET A 576 10.39 18.81 -9.56
N GLY A 577 11.43 17.99 -9.38
CA GLY A 577 12.83 18.37 -9.52
C GLY A 577 13.46 17.97 -10.86
N ALA A 578 12.66 17.48 -11.80
CA ALA A 578 13.10 17.00 -13.10
C ALA A 578 12.69 17.90 -14.25
N ARG A 579 13.41 17.82 -15.36
CA ARG A 579 13.00 18.35 -16.66
C ARG A 579 13.34 17.37 -17.77
N ARG A 580 12.60 17.44 -18.86
CA ARG A 580 12.87 16.61 -20.04
C ARG A 580 14.06 17.17 -20.83
N ALA A 581 14.98 16.28 -21.23
CA ALA A 581 16.10 16.56 -22.13
C ALA A 581 16.09 15.49 -23.22
N GLY A 582 15.33 15.70 -24.29
CA GLY A 582 15.03 14.68 -25.30
C GLY A 582 14.17 13.54 -24.71
N ALA A 583 14.65 12.30 -24.81
CA ALA A 583 13.98 11.13 -24.24
C ALA A 583 14.29 10.87 -22.75
N SER A 584 15.24 11.61 -22.17
CA SER A 584 15.72 11.41 -20.80
C SER A 584 15.19 12.50 -19.86
N GLN A 585 15.13 12.16 -18.58
CA GLN A 585 14.96 13.15 -17.51
C GLN A 585 16.34 13.56 -16.94
N VAL A 586 16.47 14.86 -16.63
CA VAL A 586 17.66 15.43 -16.00
C VAL A 586 17.24 16.31 -14.81
N PRO A 587 18.13 16.53 -13.82
CA PRO A 587 17.86 17.45 -12.72
C PRO A 587 17.50 18.87 -13.22
N ASN A 588 16.43 19.44 -12.69
CA ASN A 588 16.01 20.80 -12.99
C ASN A 588 16.81 21.78 -12.13
N PRO A 589 17.68 22.64 -12.69
CA PRO A 589 18.52 23.53 -11.91
C PRO A 589 17.72 24.64 -11.19
N ARG A 590 16.47 24.88 -11.58
CA ARG A 590 15.65 25.98 -11.05
C ARG A 590 15.32 25.83 -9.56
N PHE A 591 15.15 24.60 -9.08
CA PHE A 591 14.75 24.34 -7.69
C PHE A 591 15.90 23.83 -6.80
N VAL A 592 17.09 23.64 -7.36
CA VAL A 592 18.28 23.30 -6.58
C VAL A 592 18.56 24.37 -5.53
N GLY A 593 18.83 23.96 -4.29
CA GLY A 593 19.09 24.86 -3.16
C GLY A 593 17.85 25.51 -2.54
N ARG A 594 16.64 25.22 -3.03
CA ARG A 594 15.39 25.69 -2.44
C ARG A 594 14.85 24.81 -1.32
N GLY A 595 15.53 23.72 -0.97
CA GLY A 595 15.13 22.79 0.08
C GLY A 595 14.00 21.85 -0.30
N PHE A 596 13.81 21.59 -1.59
CA PHE A 596 12.85 20.59 -2.06
C PHE A 596 13.32 19.19 -1.66
N SER A 597 12.40 18.39 -1.11
CA SER A 597 12.61 16.96 -0.85
C SER A 597 11.90 16.15 -1.92
N LEU A 598 12.64 15.36 -2.69
CA LEU A 598 12.11 14.58 -3.80
C LEU A 598 12.03 13.11 -3.44
N TYR A 599 10.87 12.51 -3.68
CA TYR A 599 10.61 11.09 -3.51
C TYR A 599 10.84 10.41 -4.86
N VAL A 600 11.91 9.61 -4.95
CA VAL A 600 12.35 9.03 -6.23
C VAL A 600 11.86 7.60 -6.34
N TRP A 601 10.87 7.41 -7.22
CA TRP A 601 10.22 6.12 -7.44
C TRP A 601 10.73 5.38 -8.67
N ASN A 602 11.09 6.10 -9.75
CA ASN A 602 11.43 5.47 -11.02
C ASN A 602 12.90 5.01 -11.03
N ASN A 603 13.10 3.73 -10.84
CA ASN A 603 14.36 3.05 -11.02
C ASN A 603 14.26 1.91 -12.06
N THR A 604 13.31 2.03 -13.00
CA THR A 604 13.15 1.08 -14.12
C THR A 604 14.33 1.19 -15.10
N PRO A 605 14.50 0.20 -16.02
CA PRO A 605 15.60 0.21 -16.97
C PRO A 605 15.77 1.54 -17.71
N GLY A 606 16.94 2.16 -17.56
CA GLY A 606 17.30 3.48 -18.10
C GLY A 606 17.11 4.66 -17.14
N ALA A 607 16.56 4.43 -15.95
CA ALA A 607 16.39 5.43 -14.88
C ALA A 607 17.08 5.04 -13.57
N GLU A 608 17.85 3.95 -13.54
CA GLU A 608 18.44 3.37 -12.32
C GLU A 608 19.39 4.32 -11.59
N ASP A 609 19.93 5.34 -12.26
CA ASP A 609 20.85 6.32 -11.68
C ASP A 609 20.18 7.66 -11.33
N PHE A 610 18.87 7.81 -11.56
CA PHE A 610 18.23 9.11 -11.49
C PHE A 610 18.22 9.70 -10.06
N ALA A 611 17.99 8.89 -9.04
CA ALA A 611 18.13 9.31 -7.65
C ALA A 611 19.53 9.86 -7.33
N ALA A 612 20.58 9.16 -7.79
CA ALA A 612 21.96 9.62 -7.57
C ALA A 612 22.24 10.93 -8.31
N ARG A 613 21.74 11.09 -9.55
CA ARG A 613 21.89 12.35 -10.31
C ARG A 613 21.19 13.53 -9.64
N LEU A 614 19.99 13.34 -9.11
CA LEU A 614 19.26 14.37 -8.36
C LEU A 614 19.98 14.73 -7.06
N ALA A 615 20.43 13.73 -6.28
CA ALA A 615 21.20 13.96 -5.06
C ALA A 615 22.51 14.72 -5.32
N ASN A 616 23.28 14.31 -6.35
CA ASN A 616 24.51 14.96 -6.76
C ASN A 616 24.28 16.38 -7.30
N ALA A 617 23.09 16.68 -7.82
CA ALA A 617 22.70 18.03 -8.24
C ALA A 617 22.31 18.94 -7.05
N GLY A 618 22.12 18.37 -5.84
CA GLY A 618 21.86 19.14 -4.62
C GLY A 618 20.42 19.07 -4.08
N TYR A 619 19.60 18.14 -4.55
CA TYR A 619 18.29 17.84 -3.98
C TYR A 619 18.38 16.90 -2.77
N ASP A 620 17.51 17.06 -1.80
CA ASP A 620 17.28 16.09 -0.74
C ASP A 620 16.39 14.97 -1.27
N ILE A 621 16.79 13.70 -1.05
CA ILE A 621 16.18 12.53 -1.70
C ILE A 621 15.64 11.55 -0.67
N VAL A 622 14.38 11.16 -0.84
CA VAL A 622 13.78 9.96 -0.25
C VAL A 622 13.71 8.88 -1.33
N LEU A 623 14.27 7.71 -1.06
CA LEU A 623 14.31 6.60 -1.99
C LEU A 623 13.04 5.75 -1.86
N ALA A 624 12.19 5.76 -2.89
CA ALA A 624 10.97 4.95 -2.99
C ALA A 624 10.96 4.09 -4.27
N PRO A 625 12.03 3.33 -4.59
CA PRO A 625 12.20 2.68 -5.89
C PRO A 625 11.13 1.62 -6.15
N VAL A 626 10.43 1.74 -7.29
CA VAL A 626 9.31 0.87 -7.66
C VAL A 626 9.69 -0.60 -7.75
N THR A 627 10.93 -0.90 -8.13
CA THR A 627 11.39 -2.29 -8.26
C THR A 627 11.69 -2.98 -6.93
N ASN A 628 11.69 -2.24 -5.80
CA ASN A 628 12.07 -2.76 -4.49
C ASN A 628 11.10 -2.38 -3.36
N MET A 629 10.50 -1.17 -3.41
CA MET A 629 9.78 -0.60 -2.26
C MET A 629 8.28 -0.46 -2.48
N TYR A 630 7.76 -0.70 -3.69
CA TYR A 630 6.32 -0.70 -3.95
C TYR A 630 5.69 -2.03 -3.51
N LEU A 631 5.05 -2.01 -2.35
CA LEU A 631 4.49 -3.21 -1.73
C LEU A 631 3.13 -3.64 -2.32
N ASP A 632 2.52 -2.83 -3.17
CA ASP A 632 1.38 -3.20 -4.01
C ASP A 632 1.77 -4.11 -5.19
N MET A 633 3.06 -4.14 -5.58
CA MET A 633 3.57 -5.06 -6.59
C MET A 633 3.44 -6.51 -6.13
N ALA A 634 3.03 -7.39 -7.06
CA ALA A 634 2.95 -8.82 -6.80
C ALA A 634 4.34 -9.42 -6.49
N ALA A 635 4.39 -10.38 -5.58
CA ALA A 635 5.66 -11.03 -5.22
C ALA A 635 6.23 -11.92 -6.34
N ASN A 636 5.39 -12.39 -7.27
CA ASN A 636 5.82 -13.23 -8.40
C ASN A 636 4.80 -13.17 -9.55
N PRO A 637 5.16 -13.67 -10.77
CA PRO A 637 4.31 -13.62 -11.96
C PRO A 637 3.15 -14.63 -12.00
N ASN A 638 2.98 -15.50 -11.01
CA ASN A 638 1.89 -16.47 -11.03
C ASN A 638 0.53 -15.74 -10.96
N PRO A 639 -0.48 -16.13 -11.73
CA PRO A 639 -1.75 -15.43 -11.85
C PRO A 639 -2.47 -15.22 -10.50
N GLU A 640 -2.40 -16.21 -9.62
CA GLU A 640 -3.05 -16.22 -8.30
C GLU A 640 -2.39 -15.30 -7.27
N GLU A 641 -1.10 -14.93 -7.47
CA GLU A 641 -0.41 -14.04 -6.53
C GLU A 641 -0.99 -12.63 -6.58
N PRO A 642 -1.47 -12.08 -5.48
CA PRO A 642 -2.04 -10.74 -5.43
C PRO A 642 -1.04 -9.61 -5.76
N GLY A 643 -1.58 -8.48 -6.20
CA GLY A 643 -0.83 -7.27 -6.53
C GLY A 643 -0.75 -6.99 -8.02
N VAL A 644 -0.23 -5.82 -8.35
CA VAL A 644 0.02 -5.36 -9.72
C VAL A 644 1.42 -5.75 -10.20
N ASN A 645 1.77 -5.51 -11.47
CA ASN A 645 3.06 -5.95 -12.03
C ASN A 645 3.61 -5.00 -13.11
N TRP A 646 3.16 -3.75 -13.12
CA TRP A 646 3.58 -2.80 -14.14
C TRP A 646 5.06 -2.42 -13.99
N GLY A 647 5.56 -2.21 -12.75
CA GLY A 647 6.95 -1.87 -12.46
C GLY A 647 7.85 -3.10 -12.33
N ALA A 648 7.51 -4.00 -11.42
CA ALA A 648 8.33 -5.17 -11.07
C ALA A 648 7.52 -6.30 -10.42
N TYR A 649 8.24 -7.32 -9.94
CA TYR A 649 7.79 -8.26 -8.91
C TYR A 649 8.62 -8.03 -7.66
N VAL A 650 7.95 -7.70 -6.55
CA VAL A 650 8.60 -7.31 -5.30
C VAL A 650 8.32 -8.36 -4.23
N ASP A 651 9.20 -9.37 -4.11
CA ASP A 651 9.13 -10.35 -3.03
C ASP A 651 10.02 -9.93 -1.84
N LEU A 652 10.02 -10.68 -0.78
CA LEU A 652 10.74 -10.42 0.46
C LEU A 652 12.26 -10.23 0.25
N ASP A 653 12.89 -11.08 -0.57
CA ASP A 653 14.31 -10.97 -0.90
C ASP A 653 14.61 -9.75 -1.78
N THR A 654 13.68 -9.37 -2.68
CA THR A 654 13.81 -8.17 -3.52
C THR A 654 13.91 -6.90 -2.66
N VAL A 655 13.10 -6.81 -1.60
CA VAL A 655 13.16 -5.71 -0.63
C VAL A 655 14.45 -5.78 0.19
N TYR A 656 14.79 -6.97 0.70
CA TYR A 656 15.98 -7.18 1.54
C TYR A 656 17.30 -6.90 0.80
N ASP A 657 17.37 -7.21 -0.49
CA ASP A 657 18.56 -7.05 -1.32
C ASP A 657 18.78 -5.60 -1.78
N PHE A 658 17.86 -4.68 -1.48
CA PHE A 658 18.02 -3.27 -1.84
C PHE A 658 19.21 -2.63 -1.11
N VAL A 659 20.11 -2.00 -1.89
CA VAL A 659 21.26 -1.23 -1.38
C VAL A 659 21.00 0.25 -1.63
N PRO A 660 20.70 1.04 -0.58
CA PRO A 660 20.24 2.43 -0.74
C PRO A 660 21.29 3.41 -1.28
N LEU A 661 22.57 3.21 -0.93
CA LEU A 661 23.62 4.15 -1.30
C LEU A 661 24.31 3.71 -2.59
N ASP A 662 23.87 4.27 -3.70
CA ASP A 662 24.45 4.04 -5.02
C ASP A 662 25.94 4.44 -5.05
N PRO A 663 26.83 3.62 -5.65
CA PRO A 663 28.26 3.96 -5.77
C PRO A 663 28.53 5.21 -6.60
N ARG A 664 27.59 5.65 -7.44
CA ARG A 664 27.67 6.88 -8.25
C ARG A 664 27.44 8.16 -7.45
N LEU A 665 27.01 8.07 -6.19
CA LEU A 665 26.83 9.22 -5.32
C LEU A 665 28.18 9.87 -4.96
N THR A 666 28.26 11.21 -5.12
CA THR A 666 29.35 12.01 -4.56
C THR A 666 29.27 12.03 -3.03
N ALA A 667 30.30 12.53 -2.35
CA ALA A 667 30.27 12.68 -0.88
C ALA A 667 29.11 13.57 -0.43
N ASP A 668 28.87 14.69 -1.11
CA ASP A 668 27.74 15.58 -0.84
C ASP A 668 26.39 14.93 -1.20
N GLY A 669 26.32 14.21 -2.33
CA GLY A 669 25.12 13.48 -2.73
C GLY A 669 24.71 12.41 -1.71
N ARG A 670 25.68 11.70 -1.07
CA ARG A 670 25.40 10.74 0.01
C ARG A 670 24.71 11.39 1.20
N GLN A 671 25.11 12.60 1.58
CA GLN A 671 24.51 13.34 2.70
C GLN A 671 23.07 13.80 2.39
N ARG A 672 22.70 13.86 1.10
CA ARG A 672 21.37 14.24 0.65
C ARG A 672 20.38 13.09 0.58
N ILE A 673 20.83 11.86 0.70
CA ILE A 673 19.91 10.71 0.84
C ILE A 673 19.35 10.74 2.26
N ARG A 674 18.10 11.18 2.39
CA ARG A 674 17.39 11.33 3.67
C ARG A 674 16.92 10.02 4.23
N GLY A 675 16.57 9.07 3.36
CA GLY A 675 16.12 7.75 3.77
C GLY A 675 15.38 6.96 2.71
N ILE A 676 14.60 6.00 3.19
CA ILE A 676 13.86 5.04 2.38
C ILE A 676 12.37 5.14 2.73
N GLU A 677 11.53 5.05 1.71
CA GLU A 677 10.11 4.87 1.84
C GLU A 677 9.63 3.62 1.13
N ALA A 678 8.78 2.83 1.79
CA ALA A 678 7.96 1.86 1.11
C ALA A 678 6.58 2.44 0.82
N THR A 679 6.02 2.11 -0.35
CA THR A 679 4.70 2.57 -0.76
C THR A 679 3.72 1.41 -0.87
N LEU A 680 2.44 1.69 -0.66
CA LEU A 680 1.36 0.75 -0.92
C LEU A 680 0.18 1.48 -1.52
N PHE A 681 0.07 1.41 -2.86
CA PHE A 681 -1.07 1.90 -3.61
C PHE A 681 -2.23 0.89 -3.53
N THR A 682 -3.49 1.39 -3.51
CA THR A 682 -4.63 0.57 -3.06
C THR A 682 -5.61 0.16 -4.13
N GLU A 683 -5.26 0.22 -5.41
CA GLU A 683 -6.13 -0.17 -6.54
C GLU A 683 -6.70 -1.59 -6.37
N THR A 684 -5.89 -2.50 -5.79
CA THR A 684 -6.29 -3.91 -5.55
C THR A 684 -6.64 -4.21 -4.09
N VAL A 685 -6.66 -3.20 -3.21
CA VAL A 685 -6.79 -3.37 -1.75
C VAL A 685 -8.19 -2.95 -1.29
N ARG A 686 -9.11 -3.88 -1.25
CA ARG A 686 -10.51 -3.66 -0.85
C ARG A 686 -10.88 -4.24 0.51
N ASP A 687 -9.91 -4.70 1.28
CA ASP A 687 -10.08 -5.19 2.65
C ASP A 687 -8.76 -5.15 3.42
N ALA A 688 -8.85 -5.19 4.75
CA ALA A 688 -7.70 -5.14 5.64
C ALA A 688 -6.81 -6.41 5.53
N GLU A 689 -7.36 -7.55 5.13
CA GLU A 689 -6.56 -8.78 4.96
C GLU A 689 -5.65 -8.68 3.73
N ARG A 690 -6.15 -8.07 2.65
CA ARG A 690 -5.35 -7.78 1.45
C ARG A 690 -4.23 -6.79 1.75
N LEU A 691 -4.52 -5.75 2.53
CA LEU A 691 -3.51 -4.79 2.97
C LEU A 691 -2.41 -5.49 3.78
N ASP A 692 -2.78 -6.27 4.79
CA ASP A 692 -1.82 -7.02 5.60
C ASP A 692 -0.96 -7.99 4.78
N TYR A 693 -1.59 -8.68 3.82
CA TYR A 693 -0.92 -9.62 2.91
C TYR A 693 0.15 -8.93 2.06
N LEU A 694 -0.18 -7.77 1.51
CA LEU A 694 0.76 -7.00 0.68
C LEU A 694 1.83 -6.31 1.54
N LEU A 695 1.50 -5.89 2.74
CA LEU A 695 2.41 -5.20 3.65
C LEU A 695 3.43 -6.15 4.29
N LEU A 696 2.99 -7.28 4.83
CA LEU A 696 3.82 -8.17 5.66
C LEU A 696 4.10 -9.51 4.98
N PRO A 697 5.33 -10.04 5.12
CA PRO A 697 6.43 -9.58 5.98
C PRO A 697 7.39 -8.58 5.33
N ARG A 698 7.10 -8.05 4.12
CA ARG A 698 7.99 -7.18 3.36
C ARG A 698 8.35 -5.88 4.11
N LEU A 699 7.42 -5.31 4.89
CA LEU A 699 7.69 -4.15 5.75
C LEU A 699 8.83 -4.40 6.74
N MET A 700 9.01 -5.63 7.21
CA MET A 700 10.14 -5.97 8.08
C MET A 700 11.48 -5.87 7.34
N ALA A 701 11.54 -6.26 6.06
CA ALA A 701 12.73 -6.06 5.25
C ALA A 701 13.00 -4.58 4.97
N VAL A 702 11.96 -3.77 4.75
CA VAL A 702 12.08 -2.31 4.66
C VAL A 702 12.69 -1.73 5.94
N ALA A 703 12.18 -2.13 7.10
CA ALA A 703 12.68 -1.68 8.40
C ALA A 703 14.16 -2.00 8.60
N GLU A 704 14.59 -3.22 8.23
CA GLU A 704 16.00 -3.61 8.27
C GLU A 704 16.85 -2.72 7.36
N ARG A 705 16.43 -2.46 6.14
CA ARG A 705 17.19 -1.59 5.19
C ARG A 705 17.20 -0.13 5.59
N ALA A 706 16.16 0.36 6.23
CA ALA A 706 16.04 1.76 6.64
C ALA A 706 16.77 2.08 7.96
N TRP A 707 16.85 1.11 8.88
CA TRP A 707 17.44 1.28 10.21
C TRP A 707 18.90 0.83 10.29
N ALA A 708 19.19 -0.43 9.89
CA ALA A 708 20.49 -1.05 10.07
C ALA A 708 21.59 -0.39 9.22
N ALA A 709 22.83 -0.53 9.64
CA ALA A 709 24.00 -0.07 8.90
C ALA A 709 24.07 -0.69 7.48
N ASP A 710 24.96 -0.16 6.63
CA ASP A 710 25.24 -0.74 5.31
C ASP A 710 25.55 -2.23 5.44
N PRO A 711 24.91 -3.10 4.66
CA PRO A 711 25.17 -4.51 4.75
C PRO A 711 26.59 -4.85 4.28
N ALA A 712 27.32 -5.58 5.11
CA ALA A 712 28.73 -5.93 4.83
C ALA A 712 28.94 -6.62 3.48
N TRP A 713 27.96 -7.41 3.02
CA TRP A 713 28.00 -8.07 1.73
C TRP A 713 27.94 -7.10 0.54
N ALA A 714 27.32 -5.93 0.69
CA ALA A 714 27.23 -4.94 -0.38
C ALA A 714 28.53 -4.14 -0.58
N ALA A 715 29.37 -4.05 0.47
CA ALA A 715 30.64 -3.38 0.45
C ALA A 715 31.83 -4.32 0.11
N GLU A 716 31.59 -5.63 0.08
CA GLU A 716 32.63 -6.64 -0.15
C GLU A 716 32.97 -6.76 -1.65
N GLY A 717 34.25 -6.57 -1.98
CA GLY A 717 34.74 -6.59 -3.36
C GLY A 717 34.98 -7.97 -3.94
N GLU A 718 35.14 -9.02 -3.09
CA GLU A 718 35.37 -10.39 -3.56
C GLU A 718 34.04 -11.13 -3.68
N PRO A 719 33.60 -11.57 -4.92
CA PRO A 719 32.27 -12.09 -5.17
C PRO A 719 31.88 -13.29 -4.32
N ALA A 720 32.79 -14.25 -4.10
CA ALA A 720 32.48 -15.46 -3.31
C ALA A 720 32.28 -15.11 -1.83
N ARG A 721 33.05 -14.16 -1.31
CA ARG A 721 32.92 -13.66 0.07
C ARG A 721 31.67 -12.81 0.23
N ALA A 722 31.38 -11.94 -0.73
CA ALA A 722 30.10 -11.19 -0.76
C ALA A 722 28.89 -12.14 -0.73
N ALA A 723 28.89 -13.19 -1.55
CA ALA A 723 27.84 -14.19 -1.57
C ALA A 723 27.72 -14.97 -0.25
N ALA A 724 28.83 -15.31 0.40
CA ALA A 724 28.84 -15.98 1.70
C ALA A 724 28.29 -15.06 2.82
N LEU A 725 28.68 -13.80 2.85
CA LEU A 725 28.16 -12.80 3.79
C LEU A 725 26.68 -12.56 3.58
N HIS A 726 26.23 -12.42 2.31
CA HIS A 726 24.81 -12.28 1.98
C HIS A 726 24.01 -13.50 2.46
N ARG A 727 24.47 -14.74 2.16
CA ARG A 727 23.82 -15.97 2.60
C ARG A 727 23.66 -16.01 4.14
N ALA A 728 24.71 -15.65 4.88
CA ALA A 728 24.68 -15.61 6.34
C ALA A 728 23.66 -14.58 6.87
N ALA A 729 23.68 -13.35 6.34
CA ALA A 729 22.78 -12.28 6.71
C ALA A 729 21.32 -12.60 6.38
N TRP A 730 21.07 -13.10 5.17
CA TRP A 730 19.74 -13.54 4.73
C TRP A 730 19.21 -14.70 5.59
N SER A 731 20.06 -15.70 5.90
CA SER A 731 19.67 -16.80 6.78
C SER A 731 19.30 -16.31 8.17
N GLY A 732 20.09 -15.39 8.75
CA GLY A 732 19.76 -14.75 10.02
C GLY A 732 18.39 -14.08 10.01
N PHE A 733 18.15 -13.26 8.99
CA PHE A 733 16.89 -12.50 8.84
C PHE A 733 15.67 -13.42 8.69
N VAL A 734 15.64 -14.37 7.74
CA VAL A 734 14.44 -15.20 7.51
C VAL A 734 14.16 -16.17 8.65
N ASN A 735 15.18 -16.65 9.36
CA ASN A 735 14.99 -17.46 10.56
C ASN A 735 14.45 -16.63 11.73
N LEU A 736 14.93 -15.39 11.91
CA LEU A 736 14.38 -14.46 12.89
C LEU A 736 12.90 -14.16 12.59
N LEU A 737 12.56 -13.89 11.32
CA LEU A 737 11.17 -13.70 10.89
C LEU A 737 10.29 -14.88 11.35
N GLY A 738 10.59 -16.09 10.94
CA GLY A 738 9.70 -17.25 11.15
C GLY A 738 9.69 -17.78 12.57
N GLN A 739 10.83 -17.75 13.26
CA GLN A 739 10.95 -18.33 14.60
C GLN A 739 10.63 -17.34 15.74
N ARG A 740 10.58 -16.00 15.45
CA ARG A 740 10.32 -14.99 16.48
C ARG A 740 9.32 -13.93 16.05
N LEU A 741 9.58 -13.16 14.99
CA LEU A 741 8.79 -11.96 14.69
C LEU A 741 7.36 -12.30 14.25
N LEU A 742 7.17 -13.21 13.30
CA LEU A 742 5.84 -13.64 12.87
C LEU A 742 5.11 -14.41 13.97
N LEU A 743 5.84 -15.22 14.76
CA LEU A 743 5.25 -15.89 15.91
C LEU A 743 4.77 -14.92 16.97
N ARG A 744 5.52 -13.83 17.24
CA ARG A 744 5.08 -12.74 18.12
C ARG A 744 3.83 -12.05 17.58
N LEU A 745 3.81 -11.77 16.27
CA LEU A 745 2.68 -11.18 15.59
C LEU A 745 1.41 -12.05 15.71
N ASP A 746 1.53 -13.37 15.51
CA ASP A 746 0.42 -14.33 15.68
C ASP A 746 -0.15 -14.35 17.12
N LEU A 747 0.67 -14.09 18.11
CA LEU A 747 0.30 -14.12 19.52
C LEU A 747 -0.27 -12.79 20.02
N GLU A 748 0.28 -11.67 19.55
CA GLU A 748 -0.05 -10.33 20.04
C GLU A 748 -1.07 -9.59 19.16
N ARG A 749 -1.10 -9.89 17.85
CA ARG A 749 -1.90 -9.20 16.83
C ARG A 749 -2.68 -10.21 15.98
N LYS A 750 -3.65 -10.85 16.59
CA LYS A 750 -4.50 -11.87 15.92
C LYS A 750 -5.34 -11.33 14.75
N ASP A 751 -5.44 -10.01 14.63
CA ASP A 751 -6.11 -9.27 13.56
C ASP A 751 -5.26 -9.11 12.30
N VAL A 752 -3.96 -9.46 12.33
CA VAL A 752 -3.03 -9.31 11.20
C VAL A 752 -2.95 -10.59 10.36
N ARG A 753 -3.01 -10.44 9.03
CA ARG A 753 -3.05 -11.52 8.04
C ARG A 753 -1.89 -11.45 7.04
N TYR A 754 -0.66 -11.58 7.55
CA TYR A 754 0.55 -11.53 6.70
C TYR A 754 0.59 -12.60 5.61
N ARG A 755 1.34 -12.36 4.54
CA ARG A 755 1.56 -13.32 3.44
C ARG A 755 2.35 -14.54 3.92
N ILE A 756 1.79 -15.72 3.66
CA ILE A 756 2.48 -17.01 3.80
C ILE A 756 2.71 -17.52 2.37
N ALA A 757 3.96 -17.53 1.91
CA ALA A 757 4.31 -18.00 0.57
C ALA A 757 4.05 -19.50 0.40
N PRO A 758 3.79 -20.01 -0.82
CA PRO A 758 3.73 -21.45 -1.06
C PRO A 758 5.11 -22.11 -0.81
N PRO A 759 5.15 -23.35 -0.29
CA PRO A 759 6.40 -24.11 -0.13
C PRO A 759 7.08 -24.43 -1.46
N GLY A 760 8.41 -24.54 -1.44
CA GLY A 760 9.18 -25.12 -2.54
C GLY A 760 9.17 -26.66 -2.50
N LEU A 761 9.06 -27.28 -3.68
CA LEU A 761 9.04 -28.75 -3.81
C LEU A 761 10.03 -29.18 -4.90
N LEU A 762 10.87 -30.16 -4.59
CA LEU A 762 11.80 -30.76 -5.55
C LEU A 762 11.67 -32.29 -5.51
N LEU A 763 11.50 -32.90 -6.69
CA LEU A 763 11.53 -34.35 -6.83
C LEU A 763 12.98 -34.83 -7.02
N ASP A 764 13.49 -35.57 -6.07
CA ASP A 764 14.83 -36.13 -6.09
C ASP A 764 14.84 -37.59 -5.60
N GLY A 765 15.43 -38.49 -6.39
CA GLY A 765 15.52 -39.91 -6.03
C GLY A 765 14.19 -40.57 -5.68
N GLY A 766 13.06 -40.20 -6.31
CA GLY A 766 11.71 -40.68 -6.01
C GLY A 766 11.13 -40.23 -4.68
N LYS A 767 11.72 -39.20 -4.08
CA LYS A 767 11.21 -38.51 -2.88
C LYS A 767 10.99 -37.06 -3.16
N VAL A 768 10.00 -36.44 -2.49
CA VAL A 768 9.75 -35.00 -2.57
C VAL A 768 10.44 -34.29 -1.41
N LEU A 769 11.41 -33.46 -1.72
CA LEU A 769 12.06 -32.54 -0.80
C LEU A 769 11.20 -31.30 -0.66
N VAL A 770 11.08 -30.75 0.54
CA VAL A 770 10.22 -29.61 0.87
C VAL A 770 11.02 -28.58 1.65
N ASN A 771 10.91 -27.32 1.28
CA ASN A 771 11.43 -26.19 2.06
C ASN A 771 10.46 -25.00 2.02
N HIS A 772 10.76 -23.98 2.79
CA HIS A 772 10.01 -22.74 2.83
C HIS A 772 10.96 -21.52 2.94
N ALA A 773 10.58 -20.39 2.34
CA ALA A 773 11.36 -19.15 2.39
C ALA A 773 11.60 -18.65 3.82
N ILE A 774 10.64 -18.88 4.71
CA ILE A 774 10.67 -18.46 6.12
C ILE A 774 10.67 -19.71 7.00
N PRO A 775 11.84 -20.15 7.52
CA PRO A 775 11.92 -21.30 8.44
C PRO A 775 11.17 -21.03 9.75
N GLY A 776 10.49 -22.04 10.29
CA GLY A 776 9.72 -21.94 11.54
C GLY A 776 8.20 -22.08 11.36
N LEU A 777 7.68 -21.86 10.14
CA LEU A 777 6.29 -22.14 9.83
C LEU A 777 6.03 -23.66 9.74
N ALA A 778 4.83 -24.10 10.15
CA ALA A 778 4.47 -25.52 10.14
C ALA A 778 4.14 -26.00 8.72
N LEU A 779 4.90 -26.95 8.18
CA LEU A 779 4.65 -27.55 6.87
C LEU A 779 3.77 -28.80 7.00
N ARG A 780 2.67 -28.86 6.21
CA ARG A 780 1.72 -29.96 6.19
C ARG A 780 1.48 -30.44 4.76
N TYR A 781 1.22 -31.76 4.59
CA TYR A 781 0.98 -32.34 3.28
C TYR A 781 -0.15 -33.36 3.24
N THR A 782 -0.69 -33.57 2.03
CA THR A 782 -1.65 -34.62 1.67
C THR A 782 -1.16 -35.41 0.46
N THR A 783 -1.68 -36.61 0.26
CA THR A 783 -1.33 -37.51 -0.86
C THR A 783 -2.55 -38.01 -1.63
N ASP A 784 -3.74 -37.58 -1.22
CA ASP A 784 -5.04 -37.95 -1.80
C ASP A 784 -5.58 -36.87 -2.76
N GLY A 785 -4.82 -35.81 -3.01
CA GLY A 785 -5.20 -34.66 -3.84
C GLY A 785 -6.06 -33.60 -3.13
N SER A 786 -6.42 -33.82 -1.85
CA SER A 786 -7.08 -32.78 -1.04
C SER A 786 -6.12 -31.63 -0.69
N ALA A 787 -6.65 -30.44 -0.37
CA ALA A 787 -5.84 -29.36 0.15
C ALA A 787 -5.38 -29.69 1.59
N PRO A 788 -4.09 -29.45 1.95
CA PRO A 788 -3.63 -29.63 3.31
C PRO A 788 -4.36 -28.71 4.29
N THR A 789 -4.59 -29.19 5.50
CA THR A 789 -5.13 -28.45 6.64
C THR A 789 -4.12 -28.41 7.79
N ALA A 790 -4.33 -27.59 8.81
CA ALA A 790 -3.49 -27.57 10.00
C ALA A 790 -3.40 -28.93 10.73
N ARG A 791 -4.34 -29.85 10.46
CA ARG A 791 -4.38 -31.22 11.02
C ARG A 791 -3.77 -32.27 10.09
N SER A 792 -3.40 -31.93 8.84
CA SER A 792 -2.77 -32.85 7.89
C SER A 792 -1.39 -33.30 8.39
N ARG A 793 -0.81 -34.35 7.75
CA ARG A 793 0.50 -34.89 8.15
C ARG A 793 1.59 -33.82 8.11
N ALA A 794 2.42 -33.79 9.16
CA ALA A 794 3.58 -32.90 9.22
C ALA A 794 4.68 -33.36 8.25
N VAL A 795 5.36 -32.40 7.63
CA VAL A 795 6.58 -32.69 6.86
C VAL A 795 7.73 -32.82 7.88
N ALA A 796 8.15 -34.03 8.13
CA ALA A 796 9.27 -34.37 9.04
C ALA A 796 10.58 -34.69 8.29
N GLY A 797 10.54 -34.66 6.95
CA GLY A 797 11.67 -34.99 6.07
C GLY A 797 11.18 -35.28 4.64
N PRO A 798 12.02 -35.85 3.77
CA PRO A 798 11.65 -36.20 2.41
C PRO A 798 10.42 -37.09 2.33
N ILE A 799 9.43 -36.76 1.49
CA ILE A 799 8.16 -37.46 1.36
C ILE A 799 8.33 -38.55 0.28
N ALA A 800 8.25 -39.83 0.67
CA ALA A 800 8.40 -40.96 -0.24
C ALA A 800 7.08 -41.40 -0.89
N ALA A 801 5.92 -40.84 -0.48
CA ALA A 801 4.62 -41.22 -1.01
C ALA A 801 4.54 -40.96 -2.52
N LYS A 802 3.83 -41.89 -3.23
CA LYS A 802 3.54 -41.75 -4.67
C LYS A 802 2.23 -40.99 -4.92
N GLY A 803 2.06 -40.49 -6.13
CA GLY A 803 0.86 -39.79 -6.55
C GLY A 803 0.97 -38.27 -6.44
N VAL A 804 -0.20 -37.60 -6.31
CA VAL A 804 -0.28 -36.15 -6.20
C VAL A 804 -0.03 -35.73 -4.77
N ILE A 805 1.09 -35.07 -4.54
CA ILE A 805 1.46 -34.50 -3.23
C ILE A 805 1.15 -33.02 -3.24
N ARG A 806 0.37 -32.57 -2.25
CA ARG A 806 0.12 -31.15 -1.99
C ARG A 806 0.73 -30.74 -0.64
N VAL A 807 1.37 -29.59 -0.60
CA VAL A 807 2.02 -29.07 0.62
C VAL A 807 1.61 -27.62 0.82
N ALA A 808 1.34 -27.25 2.07
CA ALA A 808 1.10 -25.88 2.48
C ALA A 808 1.88 -25.55 3.77
N ALA A 809 2.22 -24.28 3.94
CA ALA A 809 2.75 -23.74 5.18
C ALA A 809 1.62 -23.11 6.01
N PHE A 810 1.73 -23.22 7.34
CA PHE A 810 0.73 -22.76 8.29
C PHE A 810 1.38 -21.88 9.36
N ASP A 811 0.68 -20.80 9.73
CA ASP A 811 1.00 -20.02 10.92
C ASP A 811 0.55 -20.75 12.20
N ARG A 812 0.83 -20.16 13.35
CA ARG A 812 0.46 -20.73 14.65
C ARG A 812 -1.06 -20.81 14.86
N ASN A 813 -1.83 -19.92 14.24
CA ASN A 813 -3.29 -19.88 14.33
C ASN A 813 -3.98 -20.87 13.37
N GLY A 814 -3.21 -21.64 12.58
CA GLY A 814 -3.70 -22.63 11.63
C GLY A 814 -4.16 -22.05 10.29
N ARG A 815 -3.84 -20.78 10.00
CA ARG A 815 -4.09 -20.17 8.70
C ARG A 815 -3.00 -20.65 7.71
N SER A 816 -3.42 -21.06 6.50
CA SER A 816 -2.50 -21.50 5.46
C SER A 816 -2.22 -20.41 4.43
N GLY A 817 -1.05 -20.47 3.82
CA GLY A 817 -0.71 -19.78 2.59
C GLY A 817 -1.10 -20.57 1.33
N GLY A 818 -0.45 -20.23 0.21
CA GLY A 818 -0.59 -20.92 -1.06
C GLY A 818 -0.19 -22.40 -0.97
N VAL A 819 -0.86 -23.25 -1.78
CA VAL A 819 -0.61 -24.69 -1.83
C VAL A 819 0.29 -25.02 -3.01
N ALA A 820 1.47 -25.58 -2.73
CA ALA A 820 2.33 -26.16 -3.77
C ALA A 820 1.91 -27.59 -4.09
N ARG A 821 2.06 -27.99 -5.37
CA ARG A 821 1.65 -29.31 -5.89
C ARG A 821 2.76 -29.92 -6.74
N ILE A 822 3.04 -31.20 -6.54
CA ILE A 822 3.97 -32.01 -7.36
C ILE A 822 3.41 -33.43 -7.55
N VAL A 823 3.82 -34.10 -8.62
CA VAL A 823 3.47 -35.51 -8.88
C VAL A 823 4.70 -36.36 -8.72
N ASN A 824 4.73 -37.27 -7.74
CA ASN A 824 5.75 -38.27 -7.54
C ASN A 824 5.26 -39.58 -8.17
N ARG A 825 5.76 -39.90 -9.38
CA ARG A 825 5.37 -41.10 -10.15
C ARG A 825 6.08 -42.39 -9.68
#